data_7ae683c7d4df8970c0c79fbbab82b89c
#
_entry.id   7ae683c7d4df8970c0c79fbbab82b89c
#
_cell.length_a   1.000
_cell.length_b   1.000
_cell.length_c   1.000
_cell.angle_alpha   90.00
_cell.angle_beta   90.00
_cell.angle_gamma   90.00
#
_symmetry.space_group_name_H-M   'P 1'
#
loop_
_entity.id
_entity.type
_entity.pdbx_description
1 polymer ?
#
loop_
_entity_poly.entity_id
_entity_poly.type
_entity_poly.pdbx_seq_one_letter_code
_entity_poly.pdbx_strand_id
1 'polypeptide(L)'
;LAETAPHIPADSVYEELRRVQALLKLEQQEDLEQYRLRNAKSTIAERVSRGLSWYPVKITKEDIGFGGKLVLELERPAGQSQQLHLFQVGKNAALFGNVPGRAGSDKPMLSGVVTSVRRNKITLATNKEDLPDWIDEGKLGLDLTFDEVSYREMEYALQKVQGAFGRLQELRDTLLGHRPAEFKTEAETEKLYYPNPLNASQLAAVQLVMAAKDVAIIHGPPGTGKTTTLVQAILETIRRERRVLVCAPSNTAVDLLTEKLAERGVNVIRMGNPSRVSDLLLEHTLDAQVMAHKHYPELRSLRQTAEQYREEAGKFKRNFGWEERQQRQHLKEQAHQLLQESDQLEKYITEDLLDKVQVITCTLVGAANRAIRHLTYETVFIDEAAQALEPGCWIPITKAERVVLAGDHCQLPPTVKSEKAAAQGLRETLFEKCITRQPATARMLEVQYRMHEDIMRFSSDQFYGGRLVADERVRRADLHAFDLRFAPEPGAVEFIDTAGCGFSELGILDSPSVANPEEADLLLRRLVELLQDYHREDHEAQPLSIGIIAPYRAQINYLKDRVDEIPELLELQNKRQLSIGTVDSFQGQERDIIAITLTRSNAASDIGFLADIRRMNVGMTRARRKLLMTGDSATLSSNAFYREFVNYVEDIGAYRTAWEFQDL
;
A
#
# COMPACT_ATOMS: atom_id res chain seq x y z
N LEU A 1 36.63 4.51 4.04
CA LEU A 1 35.30 4.67 4.58
C LEU A 1 35.41 4.89 6.08
N ALA A 2 35.21 6.12 6.56
CA ALA A 2 35.14 6.42 7.97
C ALA A 2 33.91 5.66 8.52
N GLU A 3 34.14 4.69 9.41
CA GLU A 3 33.11 4.13 10.26
C GLU A 3 32.55 5.28 11.09
N THR A 4 31.41 5.79 10.68
CA THR A 4 30.64 6.72 11.54
C THR A 4 30.22 5.91 12.76
N ALA A 5 30.70 6.33 13.92
CA ALA A 5 30.31 5.72 15.19
C ALA A 5 28.78 5.71 15.32
N PRO A 6 28.19 4.67 15.91
CA PRO A 6 26.73 4.59 16.10
C PRO A 6 26.26 5.81 16.89
N HIS A 7 25.24 6.50 16.36
CA HIS A 7 24.65 7.64 17.03
C HIS A 7 23.72 7.13 18.14
N ILE A 8 24.18 7.19 19.39
CA ILE A 8 23.36 6.82 20.56
C ILE A 8 22.30 7.92 20.76
N PRO A 9 21.01 7.58 20.79
CA PRO A 9 19.94 8.55 21.03
C PRO A 9 20.07 9.21 22.41
N ALA A 10 19.76 10.49 22.50
CA ALA A 10 19.78 11.24 23.76
C ALA A 10 18.63 10.85 24.69
N ASP A 11 17.46 10.50 24.12
CA ASP A 11 16.26 10.09 24.87
C ASP A 11 16.39 8.63 25.29
N SER A 12 15.81 8.28 26.44
CA SER A 12 15.67 6.88 26.81
C SER A 12 14.68 6.16 25.88
N VAL A 13 14.86 4.86 25.68
CA VAL A 13 13.94 3.99 24.88
C VAL A 13 12.49 4.22 25.30
N TYR A 14 12.25 4.36 26.60
CA TYR A 14 10.93 4.52 27.16
C TYR A 14 10.29 5.88 26.82
N GLU A 15 11.07 6.95 26.85
CA GLU A 15 10.61 8.30 26.47
C GLU A 15 10.31 8.38 24.98
N GLU A 16 11.18 7.78 24.15
CA GLU A 16 10.96 7.71 22.70
C GLU A 16 9.66 6.99 22.34
N LEU A 17 9.43 5.81 22.90
CA LEU A 17 8.21 5.03 22.64
C LEU A 17 6.95 5.71 23.19
N ARG A 18 7.04 6.40 24.34
CA ARG A 18 5.94 7.23 24.85
C ARG A 18 5.60 8.38 23.91
N ARG A 19 6.61 9.04 23.36
CA ARG A 19 6.42 10.09 22.35
C ARG A 19 5.69 9.53 21.13
N VAL A 20 6.16 8.41 20.57
CA VAL A 20 5.50 7.74 19.45
C VAL A 20 4.05 7.39 19.78
N GLN A 21 3.77 6.88 20.96
CA GLN A 21 2.40 6.57 21.41
C GLN A 21 1.52 7.82 21.49
N ALA A 22 2.04 8.93 21.99
CA ALA A 22 1.32 10.20 22.02
C ALA A 22 1.01 10.73 20.61
N LEU A 23 1.97 10.62 19.69
CA LEU A 23 1.81 11.01 18.28
C LEU A 23 0.78 10.12 17.56
N LEU A 24 0.78 8.81 17.83
CA LEU A 24 -0.24 7.90 17.31
C LEU A 24 -1.65 8.28 17.75
N LYS A 25 -1.82 8.71 19.00
CA LYS A 25 -3.11 9.22 19.51
C LYS A 25 -3.56 10.49 18.80
N LEU A 26 -2.63 11.42 18.53
CA LEU A 26 -2.95 12.63 17.75
C LEU A 26 -3.40 12.26 16.33
N GLU A 27 -2.72 11.32 15.70
CA GLU A 27 -3.10 10.81 14.36
C GLU A 27 -4.48 10.17 14.38
N GLN A 28 -4.76 9.31 15.37
CA GLN A 28 -6.05 8.67 15.54
C GLN A 28 -7.17 9.70 15.76
N GLN A 29 -6.93 10.73 16.58
CA GLN A 29 -7.90 11.79 16.85
C GLN A 29 -8.21 12.58 15.58
N GLU A 30 -7.20 12.98 14.83
CA GLU A 30 -7.36 13.69 13.56
C GLU A 30 -8.13 12.86 12.54
N ASP A 31 -7.77 11.58 12.36
CA ASP A 31 -8.46 10.68 11.44
C ASP A 31 -9.93 10.47 11.85
N LEU A 32 -10.19 10.32 13.14
CA LEU A 32 -11.55 10.22 13.69
C LEU A 32 -12.33 11.52 13.50
N GLU A 33 -11.69 12.68 13.70
CA GLU A 33 -12.32 13.97 13.50
C GLU A 33 -12.65 14.23 12.03
N GLN A 34 -11.73 13.95 11.12
CA GLN A 34 -12.00 14.01 9.68
C GLN A 34 -13.13 13.05 9.27
N TYR A 35 -13.17 11.85 9.84
CA TYR A 35 -14.28 10.93 9.65
C TYR A 35 -15.60 11.52 10.18
N ARG A 36 -15.59 12.09 11.39
CA ARG A 36 -16.77 12.73 12.00
C ARG A 36 -17.25 13.94 11.20
N LEU A 37 -16.34 14.81 10.77
CA LEU A 37 -16.68 15.99 9.95
C LEU A 37 -17.32 15.58 8.62
N ARG A 38 -16.87 14.47 8.03
CA ARG A 38 -17.48 13.92 6.81
C ARG A 38 -18.87 13.30 7.07
N ASN A 39 -19.10 12.71 8.25
CA ASN A 39 -20.28 11.90 8.52
C ASN A 39 -21.28 12.55 9.50
N ALA A 40 -20.84 13.20 10.58
CA ALA A 40 -21.69 13.59 11.70
C ALA A 40 -22.50 14.88 11.49
N LYS A 41 -22.05 15.79 10.62
CA LYS A 41 -22.80 17.01 10.25
C LYS A 41 -23.64 16.83 8.99
N SER A 42 -23.59 15.65 8.36
CA SER A 42 -24.29 15.40 7.11
C SER A 42 -25.53 14.55 7.30
N THR A 43 -26.62 14.96 6.69
CA THR A 43 -27.83 14.14 6.55
C THR A 43 -27.52 12.87 5.75
N ILE A 44 -28.39 11.85 5.83
CA ILE A 44 -28.24 10.64 5.01
C ILE A 44 -28.14 11.01 3.52
N ALA A 45 -28.95 11.98 3.07
CA ALA A 45 -28.94 12.43 1.67
C ALA A 45 -27.59 13.04 1.26
N GLU A 46 -26.97 13.86 2.12
CA GLU A 46 -25.64 14.44 1.88
C GLU A 46 -24.53 13.36 1.90
N ARG A 47 -24.61 12.36 2.77
CA ARG A 47 -23.65 11.24 2.74
C ARG A 47 -23.78 10.42 1.47
N VAL A 48 -25.00 10.20 0.98
CA VAL A 48 -25.26 9.52 -0.28
C VAL A 48 -24.71 10.34 -1.46
N SER A 49 -24.96 11.67 -1.50
CA SER A 49 -24.44 12.54 -2.55
C SER A 49 -22.91 12.62 -2.60
N ARG A 50 -22.25 12.50 -1.43
CA ARG A 50 -20.78 12.43 -1.31
C ARG A 50 -20.20 11.03 -1.51
N GLY A 51 -21.05 10.04 -1.78
CA GLY A 51 -20.63 8.65 -1.99
C GLY A 51 -20.16 7.90 -0.75
N LEU A 52 -20.41 8.42 0.46
CA LEU A 52 -20.02 7.85 1.75
C LEU A 52 -21.04 6.83 2.27
N SER A 53 -22.25 6.87 1.76
CA SER A 53 -23.37 6.03 2.17
C SER A 53 -24.15 5.49 0.96
N TRP A 54 -24.70 4.29 1.10
CA TRP A 54 -25.76 3.76 0.27
C TRP A 54 -27.05 3.71 1.09
N TYR A 55 -28.11 4.39 0.62
CA TYR A 55 -29.40 4.39 1.30
C TYR A 55 -30.54 4.69 0.32
N PRO A 56 -31.65 3.94 0.35
CA PRO A 56 -31.80 2.69 1.12
C PRO A 56 -31.07 1.52 0.45
N VAL A 57 -30.77 0.48 1.23
CA VAL A 57 -30.29 -0.80 0.71
C VAL A 57 -31.21 -1.93 1.13
N LYS A 58 -31.19 -3.05 0.37
CA LYS A 58 -31.90 -4.30 0.72
C LYS A 58 -30.88 -5.43 0.79
N ILE A 59 -31.07 -6.34 1.72
CA ILE A 59 -30.35 -7.63 1.75
C ILE A 59 -30.98 -8.51 0.66
N THR A 60 -30.19 -8.93 -0.31
CA THR A 60 -30.63 -9.80 -1.41
C THR A 60 -30.17 -11.24 -1.24
N LYS A 61 -29.08 -11.44 -0.49
CA LYS A 61 -28.57 -12.78 -0.18
C LYS A 61 -27.87 -12.75 1.17
N GLU A 62 -28.06 -13.80 1.93
CA GLU A 62 -27.32 -14.13 3.13
C GLU A 62 -26.49 -15.39 2.84
N ASP A 63 -25.26 -15.41 3.32
CA ASP A 63 -24.36 -16.54 3.17
C ASP A 63 -23.48 -16.65 4.42
N ILE A 64 -23.00 -17.85 4.71
CA ILE A 64 -22.04 -18.05 5.80
C ILE A 64 -20.66 -18.16 5.16
N GLY A 65 -19.84 -17.16 5.44
CA GLY A 65 -18.47 -17.11 5.00
C GLY A 65 -17.54 -17.92 5.91
N PHE A 66 -16.26 -17.75 5.66
CA PHE A 66 -15.20 -18.37 6.43
C PHE A 66 -15.25 -17.94 7.91
N GLY A 67 -15.05 -18.92 8.82
CA GLY A 67 -15.13 -18.67 10.27
C GLY A 67 -16.55 -18.52 10.79
N GLY A 68 -17.57 -19.06 10.09
CA GLY A 68 -18.97 -18.96 10.50
C GLY A 68 -19.56 -17.55 10.41
N LYS A 69 -18.84 -16.61 9.80
CA LYS A 69 -19.25 -15.19 9.74
C LYS A 69 -20.31 -14.96 8.68
N LEU A 70 -21.30 -14.14 9.02
CA LEU A 70 -22.35 -13.75 8.12
C LEU A 70 -21.82 -12.85 7.00
N VAL A 71 -22.15 -13.21 5.75
CA VAL A 71 -21.85 -12.45 4.54
C VAL A 71 -23.16 -12.00 3.90
N LEU A 72 -23.31 -10.70 3.74
CA LEU A 72 -24.53 -10.08 3.23
C LEU A 72 -24.31 -9.49 1.85
N GLU A 73 -25.13 -9.85 0.87
CA GLU A 73 -25.23 -9.12 -0.38
C GLU A 73 -26.28 -8.01 -0.22
N LEU A 74 -25.85 -6.76 -0.37
CA LEU A 74 -26.65 -5.56 -0.21
C LEU A 74 -26.86 -4.93 -1.59
N GLU A 75 -28.11 -4.60 -1.92
CA GLU A 75 -28.47 -3.97 -3.20
C GLU A 75 -29.12 -2.61 -2.98
N ARG A 76 -28.67 -1.60 -3.73
CA ARG A 76 -29.30 -0.28 -3.80
C ARG A 76 -30.30 -0.20 -4.97
N PRO A 77 -31.31 0.71 -4.93
CA PRO A 77 -32.27 0.87 -6.01
C PRO A 77 -31.61 1.14 -7.36
N ALA A 78 -32.15 0.56 -8.44
CA ALA A 78 -31.61 0.69 -9.79
C ALA A 78 -31.46 2.14 -10.26
N GLY A 79 -32.35 3.06 -9.84
CA GLY A 79 -32.25 4.49 -10.13
C GLY A 79 -31.03 5.20 -9.53
N GLN A 80 -30.32 4.58 -8.59
CA GLN A 80 -29.09 5.12 -7.98
C GLN A 80 -27.82 4.48 -8.55
N SER A 81 -27.92 3.58 -9.52
CA SER A 81 -26.79 2.81 -10.05
C SER A 81 -25.66 3.65 -10.65
N GLN A 82 -25.93 4.87 -11.09
CA GLN A 82 -24.97 5.82 -11.66
C GLN A 82 -24.39 6.81 -10.63
N GLN A 83 -24.90 6.81 -9.39
CA GLN A 83 -24.35 7.69 -8.36
C GLN A 83 -22.93 7.27 -7.99
N LEU A 84 -22.00 8.22 -8.00
CA LEU A 84 -20.61 8.02 -7.55
C LEU A 84 -20.60 7.60 -6.08
N HIS A 85 -19.69 6.71 -5.74
CA HIS A 85 -19.49 6.26 -4.37
C HIS A 85 -18.02 5.95 -4.09
N LEU A 86 -17.66 5.97 -2.78
CA LEU A 86 -16.31 5.75 -2.31
C LEU A 86 -16.10 4.33 -1.72
N PHE A 87 -17.11 3.48 -1.80
CA PHE A 87 -16.99 2.08 -1.39
C PHE A 87 -16.02 1.36 -2.33
N GLN A 88 -15.07 0.68 -1.70
CA GLN A 88 -14.06 -0.13 -2.37
C GLN A 88 -13.92 -1.44 -1.62
N VAL A 89 -13.54 -2.49 -2.32
CA VAL A 89 -13.20 -3.77 -1.72
C VAL A 89 -12.13 -3.55 -0.66
N GLY A 90 -12.37 -4.14 0.52
CA GLY A 90 -11.47 -4.02 1.64
C GLY A 90 -11.69 -2.83 2.58
N LYS A 91 -12.59 -1.90 2.28
CA LYS A 91 -12.96 -0.82 3.20
C LYS A 91 -13.87 -1.35 4.30
N ASN A 92 -13.70 -0.79 5.51
CA ASN A 92 -14.62 -1.04 6.60
C ASN A 92 -15.92 -0.29 6.36
N ALA A 93 -17.04 -0.96 6.58
CA ALA A 93 -18.38 -0.39 6.44
C ALA A 93 -19.31 -0.93 7.52
N ALA A 94 -20.38 -0.21 7.82
CA ALA A 94 -21.41 -0.65 8.74
C ALA A 94 -22.80 -0.56 8.11
N LEU A 95 -23.52 -1.65 8.18
CA LEU A 95 -24.96 -1.67 7.90
C LEU A 95 -25.68 -1.03 9.09
N PHE A 96 -26.55 -0.06 8.84
CA PHE A 96 -27.33 0.61 9.87
C PHE A 96 -28.83 0.56 9.59
N GLY A 97 -29.62 0.53 10.65
CA GLY A 97 -31.08 0.65 10.59
C GLY A 97 -31.50 2.10 10.81
N ASN A 98 -32.27 2.68 9.88
CA ASN A 98 -32.86 3.99 10.06
C ASN A 98 -34.28 3.84 10.65
N VAL A 99 -34.34 3.73 11.99
CA VAL A 99 -35.58 3.56 12.74
C VAL A 99 -36.15 4.92 13.11
N PRO A 100 -37.41 5.23 12.81
CA PRO A 100 -38.05 6.49 13.23
C PRO A 100 -37.99 6.67 14.75
N GLY A 101 -37.49 7.83 15.20
CA GLY A 101 -37.39 8.16 16.64
C GLY A 101 -36.02 7.84 17.28
N ARG A 102 -35.11 7.15 16.60
CA ARG A 102 -33.72 6.98 17.04
C ARG A 102 -32.80 7.83 16.17
N ALA A 103 -32.12 8.81 16.73
CA ALA A 103 -31.23 9.73 16.02
C ALA A 103 -29.80 9.69 16.59
N GLY A 104 -28.80 9.93 15.75
CA GLY A 104 -27.40 10.10 16.17
C GLY A 104 -26.67 8.80 16.49
N SER A 105 -25.96 8.78 17.63
CA SER A 105 -25.11 7.66 18.10
C SER A 105 -25.86 6.38 18.48
N ASP A 106 -27.19 6.45 18.62
CA ASP A 106 -28.01 5.31 19.07
C ASP A 106 -28.57 4.47 17.91
N LYS A 107 -28.12 4.72 16.68
CA LYS A 107 -28.50 3.88 15.54
C LYS A 107 -27.85 2.52 15.65
N PRO A 108 -28.65 1.43 15.56
CA PRO A 108 -28.09 0.10 15.56
C PRO A 108 -27.24 -0.13 14.32
N MET A 109 -26.04 -0.70 14.50
CA MET A 109 -25.05 -0.90 13.42
C MET A 109 -24.46 -2.31 13.45
N LEU A 110 -24.26 -2.87 12.27
CA LEU A 110 -23.56 -4.12 12.03
C LEU A 110 -22.31 -3.84 11.20
N SER A 111 -21.15 -3.87 11.84
CA SER A 111 -19.86 -3.60 11.21
C SER A 111 -19.35 -4.79 10.40
N GLY A 112 -18.67 -4.51 9.30
CA GLY A 112 -18.07 -5.50 8.44
C GLY A 112 -17.05 -4.90 7.48
N VAL A 113 -16.56 -5.74 6.58
CA VAL A 113 -15.63 -5.36 5.50
C VAL A 113 -16.32 -5.58 4.16
N VAL A 114 -16.19 -4.61 3.27
CA VAL A 114 -16.68 -4.71 1.90
C VAL A 114 -15.85 -5.74 1.14
N THR A 115 -16.48 -6.80 0.65
CA THR A 115 -15.81 -7.92 -0.03
C THR A 115 -15.99 -7.90 -1.55
N SER A 116 -17.04 -7.26 -2.03
CA SER A 116 -17.30 -7.09 -3.46
C SER A 116 -18.06 -5.78 -3.68
N VAL A 117 -17.75 -5.10 -4.78
CA VAL A 117 -18.48 -3.92 -5.23
C VAL A 117 -18.82 -4.11 -6.71
N ARG A 118 -20.11 -4.17 -7.00
CA ARG A 118 -20.64 -4.22 -8.37
C ARG A 118 -21.63 -3.06 -8.53
N ARG A 119 -21.94 -2.67 -9.76
CA ARG A 119 -22.79 -1.52 -10.10
C ARG A 119 -23.81 -1.05 -9.02
N ASN A 120 -24.68 -1.95 -8.56
CA ASN A 120 -25.73 -1.66 -7.56
C ASN A 120 -25.70 -2.66 -6.39
N LYS A 121 -24.69 -3.50 -6.29
CA LYS A 121 -24.54 -4.52 -5.25
C LYS A 121 -23.21 -4.39 -4.52
N ILE A 122 -23.27 -4.50 -3.20
CA ILE A 122 -22.09 -4.60 -2.32
C ILE A 122 -22.25 -5.87 -1.48
N THR A 123 -21.16 -6.63 -1.37
CA THR A 123 -21.08 -7.73 -0.42
C THR A 123 -20.33 -7.26 0.83
N LEU A 124 -20.92 -7.49 2.01
CA LEU A 124 -20.37 -7.12 3.31
C LEU A 124 -20.13 -8.41 4.12
N ALA A 125 -18.86 -8.72 4.43
CA ALA A 125 -18.52 -9.75 5.40
C ALA A 125 -18.55 -9.15 6.80
N THR A 126 -19.45 -9.63 7.66
CA THR A 126 -19.64 -9.07 9.00
C THR A 126 -18.74 -9.74 10.03
N ASN A 127 -18.68 -9.17 11.24
CA ASN A 127 -17.98 -9.77 12.37
C ASN A 127 -18.92 -10.60 13.27
N LYS A 128 -20.18 -10.76 12.89
CA LYS A 128 -21.21 -11.51 13.60
C LYS A 128 -21.54 -12.80 12.84
N GLU A 129 -22.06 -13.77 13.57
CA GLU A 129 -22.50 -15.04 13.02
C GLU A 129 -23.98 -15.01 12.62
N ASP A 130 -24.78 -14.15 13.30
CA ASP A 130 -26.21 -14.01 13.09
C ASP A 130 -26.61 -12.57 12.74
N LEU A 131 -27.72 -12.41 12.03
CA LEU A 131 -28.38 -11.12 11.82
C LEU A 131 -28.90 -10.57 13.16
N PRO A 132 -28.67 -9.28 13.45
CA PRO A 132 -29.27 -8.64 14.61
C PRO A 132 -30.79 -8.46 14.46
N ASP A 133 -31.53 -8.51 15.57
CA ASP A 133 -33.01 -8.41 15.60
C ASP A 133 -33.53 -7.07 14.99
N TRP A 134 -32.73 -6.01 14.97
CA TRP A 134 -33.13 -4.69 14.46
C TRP A 134 -33.16 -4.59 12.94
N ILE A 135 -32.71 -5.60 12.21
CA ILE A 135 -32.62 -5.58 10.74
C ILE A 135 -33.98 -5.30 10.06
N ASP A 136 -35.06 -5.77 10.67
CA ASP A 136 -36.42 -5.59 10.18
C ASP A 136 -37.11 -4.33 10.73
N GLU A 137 -36.46 -3.54 11.61
CA GLU A 137 -37.06 -2.40 12.30
C GLU A 137 -37.05 -1.09 11.48
N GLY A 138 -36.62 -1.09 10.21
CA GLY A 138 -36.56 0.13 9.41
C GLY A 138 -35.88 -0.02 8.08
N LYS A 139 -35.65 1.13 7.40
CA LYS A 139 -34.89 1.12 6.15
C LYS A 139 -33.39 0.98 6.45
N LEU A 140 -32.77 0.01 5.80
CA LEU A 140 -31.34 -0.22 5.94
C LEU A 140 -30.51 0.76 5.09
N GLY A 141 -29.31 1.06 5.56
CA GLY A 141 -28.29 1.80 4.82
C GLY A 141 -26.91 1.27 5.16
N LEU A 142 -25.94 1.54 4.30
CA LEU A 142 -24.54 1.14 4.46
C LEU A 142 -23.67 2.38 4.48
N ASP A 143 -22.90 2.58 5.55
CA ASP A 143 -21.94 3.68 5.73
C ASP A 143 -20.50 3.17 5.72
N LEU A 144 -19.56 3.91 5.12
CA LEU A 144 -18.13 3.69 5.34
C LEU A 144 -17.79 4.02 6.80
N THR A 145 -16.94 3.22 7.44
CA THR A 145 -16.57 3.39 8.85
C THR A 145 -15.08 3.67 9.05
N PHE A 146 -14.76 4.17 10.24
CA PHE A 146 -13.40 4.43 10.70
C PHE A 146 -12.66 3.11 11.00
N ASP A 147 -11.35 3.06 10.72
CA ASP A 147 -10.52 1.87 11.00
C ASP A 147 -9.93 1.91 12.42
N GLU A 148 -10.77 1.65 13.42
CA GLU A 148 -10.36 1.59 14.81
C GLU A 148 -9.44 0.40 15.13
N VAL A 149 -9.58 -0.69 14.38
CA VAL A 149 -8.85 -1.94 14.63
C VAL A 149 -7.34 -1.74 14.43
N SER A 150 -6.94 -1.08 13.37
CA SER A 150 -5.52 -0.82 13.09
C SER A 150 -4.86 0.01 14.19
N TYR A 151 -5.52 1.06 14.67
CA TYR A 151 -4.99 1.89 15.76
C TYR A 151 -4.87 1.10 17.08
N ARG A 152 -5.87 0.29 17.40
CA ARG A 152 -5.85 -0.56 18.60
C ARG A 152 -4.70 -1.58 18.58
N GLU A 153 -4.47 -2.25 17.44
CA GLU A 153 -3.38 -3.22 17.33
C GLU A 153 -2.00 -2.53 17.37
N MET A 154 -1.86 -1.34 16.77
CA MET A 154 -0.64 -0.52 16.88
C MET A 154 -0.38 -0.07 18.33
N GLU A 155 -1.41 0.40 19.05
CA GLU A 155 -1.29 0.80 20.45
C GLU A 155 -0.93 -0.38 21.35
N TYR A 156 -1.58 -1.53 21.16
CA TYR A 156 -1.26 -2.77 21.86
C TYR A 156 0.21 -3.21 21.63
N ALA A 157 0.68 -3.16 20.39
CA ALA A 157 2.06 -3.50 20.06
C ALA A 157 3.05 -2.54 20.76
N LEU A 158 2.80 -1.23 20.75
CA LEU A 158 3.62 -0.25 21.48
C LEU A 158 3.67 -0.52 22.98
N GLN A 159 2.53 -0.82 23.62
CA GLN A 159 2.48 -1.16 25.04
C GLN A 159 3.31 -2.41 25.34
N LYS A 160 3.22 -3.44 24.49
CA LYS A 160 3.99 -4.66 24.63
C LYS A 160 5.50 -4.41 24.48
N VAL A 161 5.90 -3.54 23.56
CA VAL A 161 7.30 -3.16 23.33
C VAL A 161 7.84 -2.27 24.45
N GLN A 162 7.04 -1.37 25.01
CA GLN A 162 7.43 -0.57 26.19
C GLN A 162 7.73 -1.46 27.41
N GLY A 163 6.89 -2.45 27.65
CA GLY A 163 7.05 -3.43 28.74
C GLY A 163 7.89 -4.66 28.35
N ALA A 164 8.65 -4.61 27.24
CA ALA A 164 9.39 -5.76 26.72
C ALA A 164 10.49 -6.22 27.68
N PHE A 165 10.71 -7.54 27.70
CA PHE A 165 11.80 -8.21 28.40
C PHE A 165 12.36 -9.33 27.52
N GLY A 166 13.56 -9.84 27.85
CA GLY A 166 14.21 -10.90 27.10
C GLY A 166 14.49 -10.50 25.65
N ARG A 167 14.25 -11.42 24.71
CA ARG A 167 14.59 -11.20 23.30
C ARG A 167 13.90 -10.00 22.65
N LEU A 168 12.64 -9.75 22.97
CA LEU A 168 11.93 -8.59 22.46
C LEU A 168 12.55 -7.27 22.96
N GLN A 169 13.05 -7.22 24.19
CA GLN A 169 13.78 -6.06 24.70
C GLN A 169 15.07 -5.83 23.92
N GLU A 170 15.83 -6.89 23.69
CA GLU A 170 17.07 -6.82 22.90
C GLU A 170 16.83 -6.28 21.50
N LEU A 171 15.81 -6.82 20.79
CA LEU A 171 15.42 -6.35 19.46
C LEU A 171 14.97 -4.89 19.45
N ARG A 172 14.17 -4.49 20.44
CA ARG A 172 13.74 -3.11 20.61
C ARG A 172 14.93 -2.18 20.76
N ASP A 173 15.84 -2.52 21.68
CA ASP A 173 16.98 -1.68 21.99
C ASP A 173 17.96 -1.62 20.80
N THR A 174 18.09 -2.71 20.04
CA THR A 174 18.88 -2.73 18.80
C THR A 174 18.23 -1.90 17.70
N LEU A 175 16.94 -2.07 17.42
CA LEU A 175 16.22 -1.33 16.38
C LEU A 175 16.17 0.17 16.63
N LEU A 176 16.12 0.58 17.92
CA LEU A 176 16.15 1.99 18.33
C LEU A 176 17.58 2.52 18.55
N GLY A 177 18.63 1.70 18.32
CA GLY A 177 20.03 2.12 18.37
C GLY A 177 20.63 2.25 19.78
N HIS A 178 19.96 1.72 20.81
CA HIS A 178 20.46 1.71 22.20
C HIS A 178 21.36 0.51 22.52
N ARG A 179 21.34 -0.49 21.65
CA ARG A 179 22.22 -1.67 21.69
C ARG A 179 22.81 -1.91 20.30
N PRO A 180 24.13 -2.21 20.16
CA PRO A 180 24.70 -2.54 18.87
C PRO A 180 24.10 -3.85 18.34
N ALA A 181 23.87 -3.92 17.03
CA ALA A 181 23.44 -5.13 16.35
C ALA A 181 24.58 -6.17 16.31
N GLU A 182 24.24 -7.44 16.50
CA GLU A 182 25.18 -8.55 16.46
C GLU A 182 25.09 -9.34 15.15
N PHE A 183 26.24 -9.84 14.71
CA PHE A 183 26.37 -10.65 13.50
C PHE A 183 27.11 -11.94 13.78
N LYS A 184 26.82 -12.97 13.01
CA LYS A 184 27.60 -14.22 12.99
C LYS A 184 28.95 -13.95 12.33
N THR A 185 29.98 -14.68 12.75
CA THR A 185 31.29 -14.66 12.10
C THR A 185 31.22 -15.33 10.72
N GLU A 186 32.20 -15.08 9.83
CA GLU A 186 32.26 -15.74 8.51
C GLU A 186 32.30 -17.27 8.64
N ALA A 187 32.98 -17.81 9.68
CA ALA A 187 33.04 -19.25 9.95
C ALA A 187 31.70 -19.87 10.37
N GLU A 188 30.78 -19.07 10.93
CA GLU A 188 29.43 -19.46 11.35
C GLU A 188 28.40 -19.29 10.21
N THR A 189 28.79 -18.61 9.10
CA THR A 189 27.89 -18.36 7.99
C THR A 189 28.02 -19.47 6.94
N GLU A 190 26.97 -20.25 6.76
CA GLU A 190 26.92 -21.30 5.75
C GLU A 190 27.01 -20.76 4.34
N LYS A 191 27.52 -21.58 3.40
CA LYS A 191 27.54 -21.23 1.98
C LYS A 191 26.13 -21.01 1.45
N LEU A 192 25.91 -19.89 0.79
CA LEU A 192 24.67 -19.55 0.15
C LEU A 192 24.49 -20.33 -1.16
N TYR A 193 23.27 -20.70 -1.46
CA TYR A 193 22.91 -21.33 -2.72
C TYR A 193 21.94 -20.44 -3.50
N TYR A 194 22.35 -19.96 -4.67
CA TYR A 194 21.48 -19.18 -5.53
C TYR A 194 21.48 -19.78 -6.95
N PRO A 195 20.31 -20.26 -7.39
CA PRO A 195 20.19 -20.76 -8.78
C PRO A 195 20.24 -19.64 -9.83
N ASN A 196 19.95 -18.38 -9.44
CA ASN A 196 19.99 -17.20 -10.30
C ASN A 196 21.14 -16.27 -9.87
N PRO A 197 21.91 -15.73 -10.80
CA PRO A 197 23.00 -14.83 -10.48
C PRO A 197 22.46 -13.52 -9.89
N LEU A 198 22.84 -13.25 -8.64
CA LEU A 198 22.71 -11.96 -8.01
C LEU A 198 23.91 -11.10 -8.36
N ASN A 199 23.74 -9.80 -8.53
CA ASN A 199 24.89 -8.89 -8.59
C ASN A 199 25.58 -8.78 -7.24
N ALA A 200 26.78 -8.17 -7.21
CA ALA A 200 27.61 -8.11 -6.01
C ALA A 200 26.90 -7.44 -4.83
N SER A 201 26.16 -6.34 -5.06
CA SER A 201 25.44 -5.62 -4.01
C SER A 201 24.23 -6.40 -3.47
N GLN A 202 23.52 -7.10 -4.34
CA GLN A 202 22.40 -7.99 -3.97
C GLN A 202 22.92 -9.18 -3.14
N LEU A 203 24.04 -9.80 -3.58
CA LEU A 203 24.67 -10.89 -2.87
C LEU A 203 25.11 -10.45 -1.48
N ALA A 204 25.79 -9.31 -1.37
CA ALA A 204 26.23 -8.76 -0.08
C ALA A 204 25.05 -8.47 0.87
N ALA A 205 23.89 -8.03 0.32
CA ALA A 205 22.68 -7.84 1.11
C ALA A 205 22.11 -9.17 1.65
N VAL A 206 22.05 -10.22 0.81
CA VAL A 206 21.61 -11.55 1.27
C VAL A 206 22.59 -12.12 2.30
N GLN A 207 23.90 -11.96 2.09
CA GLN A 207 24.92 -12.38 3.07
C GLN A 207 24.74 -11.69 4.41
N LEU A 208 24.48 -10.37 4.41
CA LEU A 208 24.20 -9.62 5.64
C LEU A 208 22.97 -10.17 6.36
N VAL A 209 21.87 -10.43 5.63
CA VAL A 209 20.66 -11.05 6.20
C VAL A 209 20.97 -12.38 6.87
N MET A 210 21.81 -13.23 6.26
CA MET A 210 22.14 -14.53 6.83
C MET A 210 23.11 -14.44 8.01
N ALA A 211 23.95 -13.40 8.04
CA ALA A 211 24.88 -13.15 9.15
C ALA A 211 24.22 -12.47 10.36
N ALA A 212 23.15 -11.69 10.15
CA ALA A 212 22.50 -10.94 11.22
C ALA A 212 21.90 -11.86 12.29
N LYS A 213 22.20 -11.57 13.56
CA LYS A 213 21.54 -12.21 14.71
C LYS A 213 20.27 -11.44 15.13
N ASP A 214 20.29 -10.12 15.01
CA ASP A 214 19.23 -9.25 15.48
C ASP A 214 18.45 -8.62 14.31
N VAL A 215 19.12 -7.77 13.52
CA VAL A 215 18.52 -6.93 12.49
C VAL A 215 19.39 -6.89 11.24
N ALA A 216 18.76 -6.97 10.08
CA ALA A 216 19.38 -6.65 8.79
C ALA A 216 18.47 -5.73 7.99
N ILE A 217 19.05 -4.83 7.19
CA ILE A 217 18.35 -3.89 6.33
C ILE A 217 18.81 -4.05 4.88
N ILE A 218 17.85 -4.34 4.00
CA ILE A 218 18.04 -4.28 2.55
C ILE A 218 17.57 -2.90 2.10
N HIS A 219 18.52 -1.99 1.88
CA HIS A 219 18.21 -0.66 1.32
C HIS A 219 18.17 -0.78 -0.20
N GLY A 220 16.98 -0.67 -0.77
CA GLY A 220 16.74 -0.89 -2.21
C GLY A 220 16.26 0.35 -2.93
N PRO A 221 17.17 1.19 -3.49
CA PRO A 221 16.81 2.28 -4.39
C PRO A 221 15.94 1.83 -5.57
N PRO A 222 15.29 2.78 -6.30
CA PRO A 222 14.42 2.45 -7.41
C PRO A 222 15.12 1.60 -8.48
N GLY A 223 14.46 0.53 -8.92
CA GLY A 223 14.95 -0.32 -10.00
C GLY A 223 16.10 -1.29 -9.66
N THR A 224 16.55 -1.35 -8.41
CA THR A 224 17.70 -2.19 -8.00
C THR A 224 17.39 -3.66 -7.74
N GLY A 225 16.14 -4.09 -7.93
CA GLY A 225 15.74 -5.48 -7.69
C GLY A 225 15.57 -5.81 -6.21
N LYS A 226 15.11 -4.86 -5.38
CA LYS A 226 14.81 -5.06 -3.94
C LYS A 226 13.97 -6.31 -3.70
N THR A 227 12.85 -6.46 -4.42
CA THR A 227 11.95 -7.63 -4.28
C THR A 227 12.65 -8.93 -4.63
N THR A 228 13.46 -8.98 -5.69
CA THR A 228 14.25 -10.16 -6.07
C THR A 228 15.23 -10.54 -4.99
N THR A 229 15.94 -9.56 -4.42
CA THR A 229 16.91 -9.76 -3.34
C THR A 229 16.22 -10.24 -2.06
N LEU A 230 15.07 -9.63 -1.71
CA LEU A 230 14.28 -10.02 -0.54
C LEU A 230 13.74 -11.45 -0.67
N VAL A 231 13.18 -11.81 -1.83
CA VAL A 231 12.71 -13.18 -2.11
C VAL A 231 13.86 -14.17 -1.97
N GLN A 232 15.06 -13.86 -2.49
CA GLN A 232 16.22 -14.73 -2.32
C GLN A 232 16.62 -14.87 -0.85
N ALA A 233 16.61 -13.78 -0.08
CA ALA A 233 16.90 -13.83 1.36
C ALA A 233 15.87 -14.70 2.11
N ILE A 234 14.57 -14.61 1.74
CA ILE A 234 13.52 -15.47 2.30
C ILE A 234 13.78 -16.94 1.95
N LEU A 235 14.11 -17.24 0.67
CA LEU A 235 14.41 -18.60 0.23
C LEU A 235 15.59 -19.21 0.99
N GLU A 236 16.65 -18.44 1.23
CA GLU A 236 17.79 -18.90 2.03
C GLU A 236 17.42 -19.11 3.51
N THR A 237 16.51 -18.28 4.04
CA THR A 237 16.07 -18.39 5.43
C THR A 237 15.19 -19.63 5.65
N ILE A 238 14.22 -19.92 4.78
CA ILE A 238 13.32 -21.09 4.93
C ILE A 238 14.03 -22.45 4.74
N ARG A 239 15.25 -22.46 4.24
CA ARG A 239 16.08 -23.69 4.22
C ARG A 239 16.61 -24.05 5.60
N ARG A 240 16.65 -23.07 6.52
CA ARG A 240 17.23 -23.18 7.87
C ARG A 240 16.18 -23.08 8.97
N GLU A 241 15.12 -22.36 8.69
CA GLU A 241 14.01 -22.10 9.60
C GLU A 241 12.74 -22.79 9.11
N ARG A 242 11.98 -23.34 10.05
CA ARG A 242 10.73 -24.05 9.72
C ARG A 242 9.73 -23.15 9.00
N ARG A 243 9.60 -21.91 9.45
CA ARG A 243 8.57 -20.96 8.99
C ARG A 243 8.99 -19.53 9.25
N VAL A 244 8.73 -18.65 8.29
CA VAL A 244 8.94 -17.22 8.40
C VAL A 244 7.65 -16.43 8.22
N LEU A 245 7.59 -15.23 8.81
CA LEU A 245 6.52 -14.27 8.58
C LEU A 245 7.04 -13.15 7.67
N VAL A 246 6.31 -12.82 6.63
CA VAL A 246 6.64 -11.76 5.66
C VAL A 246 5.50 -10.74 5.64
N CYS A 247 5.81 -9.49 5.98
CA CYS A 247 4.84 -8.42 6.10
C CYS A 247 5.15 -7.25 5.16
N ALA A 248 4.11 -6.50 4.80
CA ALA A 248 4.25 -5.20 4.15
C ALA A 248 3.10 -4.26 4.55
N PRO A 249 3.23 -2.93 4.40
CA PRO A 249 2.17 -2.00 4.79
C PRO A 249 0.93 -2.06 3.87
N SER A 250 1.09 -2.46 2.61
CA SER A 250 -0.01 -2.52 1.63
C SER A 250 -0.33 -3.94 1.18
N ASN A 251 -1.60 -4.18 0.80
CA ASN A 251 -2.00 -5.46 0.21
C ASN A 251 -1.28 -5.75 -1.10
N THR A 252 -1.09 -4.74 -1.95
CA THR A 252 -0.39 -4.87 -3.24
C THR A 252 1.04 -5.38 -3.07
N ALA A 253 1.78 -4.85 -2.09
CA ALA A 253 3.14 -5.31 -1.80
C ALA A 253 3.15 -6.75 -1.27
N VAL A 254 2.20 -7.11 -0.40
CA VAL A 254 2.06 -8.49 0.10
C VAL A 254 1.70 -9.46 -1.02
N ASP A 255 0.80 -9.07 -1.92
CA ASP A 255 0.37 -9.89 -3.05
C ASP A 255 1.53 -10.16 -4.00
N LEU A 256 2.33 -9.12 -4.33
CA LEU A 256 3.54 -9.27 -5.14
C LEU A 256 4.55 -10.26 -4.53
N LEU A 257 4.79 -10.17 -3.21
CA LEU A 257 5.68 -11.10 -2.52
C LEU A 257 5.11 -12.53 -2.51
N THR A 258 3.81 -12.68 -2.30
CA THR A 258 3.13 -13.97 -2.34
C THR A 258 3.29 -14.63 -3.71
N GLU A 259 3.03 -13.90 -4.79
CA GLU A 259 3.21 -14.33 -6.17
C GLU A 259 4.65 -14.79 -6.44
N LYS A 260 5.62 -13.93 -6.11
CA LYS A 260 7.05 -14.23 -6.35
C LYS A 260 7.56 -15.44 -5.56
N LEU A 261 7.04 -15.67 -4.37
CA LEU A 261 7.37 -16.86 -3.57
C LEU A 261 6.69 -18.12 -4.12
N ALA A 262 5.41 -18.02 -4.51
CA ALA A 262 4.67 -19.12 -5.12
C ALA A 262 5.29 -19.56 -6.46
N GLU A 263 5.71 -18.61 -7.33
CA GLU A 263 6.45 -18.89 -8.57
C GLU A 263 7.76 -19.68 -8.33
N ARG A 264 8.33 -19.60 -7.13
CA ARG A 264 9.52 -20.35 -6.73
C ARG A 264 9.22 -21.68 -6.05
N GLY A 265 7.95 -22.09 -6.04
CA GLY A 265 7.50 -23.36 -5.45
C GLY A 265 7.45 -23.36 -3.92
N VAL A 266 7.46 -22.20 -3.27
CA VAL A 266 7.35 -22.08 -1.82
C VAL A 266 5.90 -22.36 -1.39
N ASN A 267 5.73 -23.17 -0.34
CA ASN A 267 4.43 -23.30 0.30
C ASN A 267 4.11 -22.04 1.10
N VAL A 268 3.28 -21.17 0.51
CA VAL A 268 2.92 -19.87 1.05
C VAL A 268 1.43 -19.77 1.38
N ILE A 269 1.12 -19.16 2.53
CA ILE A 269 -0.26 -18.80 2.91
C ILE A 269 -0.35 -17.28 2.99
N ARG A 270 -1.27 -16.69 2.20
CA ARG A 270 -1.63 -15.29 2.24
C ARG A 270 -2.73 -15.06 3.29
N MET A 271 -2.36 -14.42 4.41
CA MET A 271 -3.31 -14.06 5.47
C MET A 271 -4.00 -12.75 5.16
N GLY A 272 -5.30 -12.71 5.27
CA GLY A 272 -6.13 -11.53 5.07
C GLY A 272 -7.49 -11.87 4.52
N ASN A 273 -8.34 -10.87 4.32
CA ASN A 273 -9.64 -11.09 3.71
C ASN A 273 -9.44 -11.39 2.21
N PRO A 274 -9.97 -12.52 1.67
CA PRO A 274 -9.83 -12.90 0.27
C PRO A 274 -10.22 -11.81 -0.72
N SER A 275 -11.18 -10.95 -0.36
CA SER A 275 -11.61 -9.83 -1.19
C SER A 275 -10.58 -8.70 -1.35
N ARG A 276 -9.50 -8.72 -0.55
CA ARG A 276 -8.37 -7.78 -0.65
C ARG A 276 -7.18 -8.38 -1.38
N VAL A 277 -7.30 -9.60 -1.84
CA VAL A 277 -6.26 -10.37 -2.54
C VAL A 277 -6.60 -10.36 -4.03
N SER A 278 -5.58 -10.30 -4.88
CA SER A 278 -5.79 -10.39 -6.33
C SER A 278 -6.37 -11.75 -6.72
N ASP A 279 -7.18 -11.80 -7.77
CA ASP A 279 -7.84 -13.03 -8.23
C ASP A 279 -6.85 -14.18 -8.50
N LEU A 280 -5.64 -13.84 -8.96
CA LEU A 280 -4.56 -14.80 -9.25
C LEU A 280 -4.00 -15.49 -8.00
N LEU A 281 -4.17 -14.87 -6.83
CA LEU A 281 -3.61 -15.36 -5.56
C LEU A 281 -4.67 -15.91 -4.60
N LEU A 282 -5.93 -15.99 -5.02
CA LEU A 282 -7.00 -16.47 -4.16
C LEU A 282 -6.73 -17.89 -3.64
N GLU A 283 -6.12 -18.75 -4.44
CA GLU A 283 -5.75 -20.13 -4.05
C GLU A 283 -4.71 -20.20 -2.91
N HIS A 284 -3.91 -19.14 -2.75
CA HIS A 284 -2.93 -19.02 -1.67
C HIS A 284 -3.51 -18.44 -0.37
N THR A 285 -4.78 -18.03 -0.37
CA THR A 285 -5.43 -17.54 0.86
C THR A 285 -5.69 -18.71 1.81
N LEU A 286 -5.65 -18.42 3.13
CA LEU A 286 -5.98 -19.43 4.14
C LEU A 286 -7.37 -20.02 3.88
N ASP A 287 -8.36 -19.18 3.53
CA ASP A 287 -9.73 -19.58 3.26
C ASP A 287 -9.82 -20.59 2.12
N ALA A 288 -9.13 -20.33 0.99
CA ALA A 288 -9.12 -21.25 -0.14
C ALA A 288 -8.40 -22.57 0.19
N GLN A 289 -7.31 -22.52 0.95
CA GLN A 289 -6.59 -23.71 1.37
C GLN A 289 -7.40 -24.56 2.35
N VAL A 290 -8.18 -23.92 3.24
CA VAL A 290 -9.14 -24.63 4.10
C VAL A 290 -10.21 -25.31 3.24
N MET A 291 -10.74 -24.65 2.19
CA MET A 291 -11.71 -25.25 1.27
C MET A 291 -11.14 -26.43 0.47
N ALA A 292 -9.86 -26.42 0.17
CA ALA A 292 -9.15 -27.49 -0.52
C ALA A 292 -8.73 -28.64 0.41
N HIS A 293 -8.85 -28.48 1.74
CA HIS A 293 -8.43 -29.48 2.70
C HIS A 293 -9.31 -30.73 2.70
N LYS A 294 -8.72 -31.91 2.93
CA LYS A 294 -9.42 -33.21 2.89
C LYS A 294 -10.63 -33.29 3.82
N HIS A 295 -10.64 -32.60 4.95
CA HIS A 295 -11.73 -32.55 5.93
C HIS A 295 -12.75 -31.43 5.68
N TYR A 296 -12.60 -30.63 4.63
CA TYR A 296 -13.54 -29.56 4.33
C TYR A 296 -14.97 -30.04 4.04
N PRO A 297 -15.22 -31.19 3.31
CA PRO A 297 -16.56 -31.69 3.11
C PRO A 297 -17.29 -31.96 4.44
N GLU A 298 -16.60 -32.51 5.45
CA GLU A 298 -17.12 -32.74 6.80
C GLU A 298 -17.49 -31.43 7.50
N LEU A 299 -16.56 -30.45 7.48
CA LEU A 299 -16.79 -29.10 8.01
C LEU A 299 -18.02 -28.45 7.39
N ARG A 300 -18.16 -28.53 6.07
CA ARG A 300 -19.32 -28.03 5.33
C ARG A 300 -20.62 -28.70 5.74
N SER A 301 -20.60 -30.01 5.90
CA SER A 301 -21.77 -30.79 6.32
C SER A 301 -22.25 -30.40 7.71
N LEU A 302 -21.33 -30.25 8.68
CA LEU A 302 -21.65 -29.79 10.03
C LEU A 302 -22.33 -28.40 10.03
N ARG A 303 -21.80 -27.47 9.25
CA ARG A 303 -22.37 -26.11 9.12
C ARG A 303 -23.75 -26.11 8.47
N GLN A 304 -23.92 -26.88 7.39
CA GLN A 304 -25.22 -27.00 6.70
C GLN A 304 -26.29 -27.62 7.60
N THR A 305 -25.95 -28.65 8.36
CA THR A 305 -26.90 -29.28 9.30
C THR A 305 -27.24 -28.34 10.44
N ALA A 306 -26.28 -27.60 10.98
CA ALA A 306 -26.52 -26.60 12.01
C ALA A 306 -27.48 -25.51 11.52
N GLU A 307 -27.30 -25.06 10.27
CA GLU A 307 -28.17 -24.05 9.67
C GLU A 307 -29.60 -24.57 9.45
N GLN A 308 -29.75 -25.78 8.96
CA GLN A 308 -31.07 -26.43 8.84
C GLN A 308 -31.78 -26.46 10.20
N TYR A 309 -31.09 -26.82 11.29
CA TYR A 309 -31.70 -26.84 12.61
C TYR A 309 -32.06 -25.43 13.11
N ARG A 310 -31.28 -24.41 12.78
CA ARG A 310 -31.59 -22.99 13.08
C ARG A 310 -32.84 -22.53 12.30
N GLU A 311 -32.90 -22.83 11.01
CA GLU A 311 -34.07 -22.53 10.17
C GLU A 311 -35.31 -23.22 10.68
N GLU A 312 -35.23 -24.53 11.02
CA GLU A 312 -36.35 -25.25 11.59
C GLU A 312 -36.80 -24.68 12.93
N ALA A 313 -35.86 -24.29 13.79
CA ALA A 313 -36.15 -23.60 15.05
C ALA A 313 -36.78 -22.21 14.83
N GLY A 314 -36.51 -21.55 13.70
CA GLY A 314 -37.07 -20.26 13.33
C GLY A 314 -38.44 -20.27 12.69
N LYS A 315 -38.92 -21.43 12.16
CA LYS A 315 -40.21 -21.52 11.48
C LYS A 315 -41.38 -21.16 12.38
N PHE A 316 -42.20 -20.21 11.90
CA PHE A 316 -43.41 -19.78 12.60
C PHE A 316 -44.47 -20.89 12.59
N LYS A 317 -44.99 -21.26 13.79
CA LYS A 317 -46.14 -22.17 13.93
C LYS A 317 -47.31 -21.41 14.54
N ARG A 318 -48.52 -21.59 13.99
CA ARG A 318 -49.75 -20.95 14.43
C ARG A 318 -50.13 -21.26 15.90
N ASN A 319 -49.86 -22.52 16.34
CA ASN A 319 -50.05 -22.95 17.71
C ASN A 319 -48.67 -23.16 18.35
N PHE A 320 -48.27 -22.31 19.29
CA PHE A 320 -46.97 -22.32 19.94
C PHE A 320 -47.14 -22.74 21.43
N GLY A 321 -47.28 -24.06 21.68
CA GLY A 321 -47.45 -24.66 23.01
C GLY A 321 -46.12 -24.96 23.72
N TRP A 322 -46.22 -25.70 24.82
CA TRP A 322 -45.04 -26.08 25.65
C TRP A 322 -44.13 -27.10 24.86
N GLU A 323 -44.70 -28.03 24.12
CA GLU A 323 -43.97 -29.04 23.36
C GLU A 323 -43.17 -28.38 22.21
N GLU A 324 -43.77 -27.42 21.51
CA GLU A 324 -43.08 -26.67 20.44
C GLU A 324 -41.92 -25.83 20.98
N ARG A 325 -42.06 -25.27 22.19
CA ARG A 325 -40.95 -24.54 22.86
C ARG A 325 -39.79 -25.47 23.19
N GLN A 326 -40.06 -26.67 23.72
CA GLN A 326 -39.04 -27.66 24.03
C GLN A 326 -38.36 -28.15 22.72
N GLN A 327 -39.11 -28.44 21.67
CA GLN A 327 -38.57 -28.84 20.37
C GLN A 327 -37.68 -27.74 19.77
N ARG A 328 -38.12 -26.50 19.84
CA ARG A 328 -37.32 -25.34 19.38
C ARG A 328 -36.03 -25.19 20.18
N GLN A 329 -36.09 -25.34 21.48
CA GLN A 329 -34.91 -25.27 22.33
C GLN A 329 -33.94 -26.41 22.02
N HIS A 330 -34.42 -27.62 21.85
CA HIS A 330 -33.62 -28.79 21.49
C HIS A 330 -32.92 -28.60 20.12
N LEU A 331 -33.60 -28.10 19.10
CA LEU A 331 -33.01 -27.77 17.80
C LEU A 331 -31.92 -26.70 17.92
N LYS A 332 -32.12 -25.68 18.75
CA LYS A 332 -31.11 -24.66 19.01
C LYS A 332 -29.87 -25.24 19.71
N GLU A 333 -30.07 -26.13 20.67
CA GLU A 333 -28.97 -26.78 21.39
C GLU A 333 -28.19 -27.71 20.44
N GLN A 334 -28.86 -28.48 19.58
CA GLN A 334 -28.22 -29.31 18.55
C GLN A 334 -27.44 -28.43 17.55
N ALA A 335 -28.03 -27.33 17.06
CA ALA A 335 -27.33 -26.42 16.17
C ALA A 335 -26.07 -25.82 16.84
N HIS A 336 -26.17 -25.46 18.10
CA HIS A 336 -25.03 -24.94 18.85
C HIS A 336 -23.90 -25.98 19.01
N GLN A 337 -24.26 -27.24 19.30
CA GLN A 337 -23.28 -28.31 19.41
C GLN A 337 -22.56 -28.56 18.08
N LEU A 338 -23.31 -28.65 16.97
CA LEU A 338 -22.74 -28.84 15.63
C LEU A 338 -21.80 -27.66 15.24
N LEU A 339 -22.13 -26.41 15.63
CA LEU A 339 -21.25 -25.28 15.42
C LEU A 339 -19.97 -25.38 16.25
N GLN A 340 -20.04 -25.83 17.49
CA GLN A 340 -18.84 -26.07 18.31
C GLN A 340 -17.95 -27.15 17.69
N GLU A 341 -18.53 -28.26 17.19
CA GLU A 341 -17.80 -29.30 16.46
C GLU A 341 -17.16 -28.75 15.17
N SER A 342 -17.90 -27.92 14.43
CA SER A 342 -17.41 -27.22 13.25
C SER A 342 -16.22 -26.31 13.57
N ASP A 343 -16.30 -25.54 14.64
CA ASP A 343 -15.20 -24.64 15.05
C ASP A 343 -13.94 -25.41 15.48
N GLN A 344 -14.12 -26.56 16.14
CA GLN A 344 -13.00 -27.42 16.50
C GLN A 344 -12.34 -28.05 15.26
N LEU A 345 -13.13 -28.50 14.30
CA LEU A 345 -12.63 -29.05 13.04
C LEU A 345 -11.94 -28.00 12.18
N GLU A 346 -12.50 -26.79 12.09
CA GLU A 346 -11.88 -25.66 11.39
C GLU A 346 -10.53 -25.27 12.03
N LYS A 347 -10.48 -25.24 13.35
CA LYS A 347 -9.24 -24.99 14.09
C LYS A 347 -8.19 -26.06 13.77
N TYR A 348 -8.57 -27.35 13.79
CA TYR A 348 -7.70 -28.46 13.41
C TYR A 348 -7.16 -28.31 11.98
N ILE A 349 -8.04 -28.03 11.00
CA ILE A 349 -7.65 -27.81 9.60
C ILE A 349 -6.67 -26.65 9.49
N THR A 350 -6.96 -25.54 10.18
CA THR A 350 -6.11 -24.34 10.19
C THR A 350 -4.72 -24.65 10.77
N GLU A 351 -4.66 -25.37 11.89
CA GLU A 351 -3.41 -25.76 12.53
C GLU A 351 -2.60 -26.71 11.62
N ASP A 352 -3.25 -27.69 10.97
CA ASP A 352 -2.58 -28.61 10.03
C ASP A 352 -1.98 -27.87 8.83
N LEU A 353 -2.69 -26.88 8.28
CA LEU A 353 -2.19 -26.03 7.20
C LEU A 353 -1.03 -25.17 7.65
N LEU A 354 -1.16 -24.50 8.80
CA LEU A 354 -0.12 -23.62 9.36
C LEU A 354 1.14 -24.41 9.79
N ASP A 355 1.01 -25.68 10.12
CA ASP A 355 2.13 -26.54 10.45
C ASP A 355 2.98 -26.92 9.23
N LYS A 356 2.37 -26.97 8.05
CA LYS A 356 3.03 -27.34 6.78
C LYS A 356 3.57 -26.14 6.01
N VAL A 357 3.11 -24.93 6.32
CA VAL A 357 3.49 -23.72 5.59
C VAL A 357 4.93 -23.29 5.91
N GLN A 358 5.64 -22.84 4.88
CA GLN A 358 7.00 -22.31 5.00
C GLN A 358 6.99 -20.78 5.17
N VAL A 359 6.08 -20.10 4.48
CA VAL A 359 5.97 -18.64 4.52
C VAL A 359 4.53 -18.21 4.73
N ILE A 360 4.32 -17.34 5.72
CA ILE A 360 3.05 -16.64 5.90
C ILE A 360 3.25 -15.20 5.46
N THR A 361 2.42 -14.74 4.51
CA THR A 361 2.44 -13.36 4.04
C THR A 361 1.20 -12.61 4.54
N CYS A 362 1.36 -11.39 5.03
CA CYS A 362 0.24 -10.55 5.50
C CYS A 362 0.58 -9.06 5.53
N THR A 363 -0.43 -8.21 5.72
CA THR A 363 -0.15 -6.82 6.08
C THR A 363 0.37 -6.72 7.52
N LEU A 364 0.98 -5.59 7.88
CA LEU A 364 1.49 -5.37 9.25
C LEU A 364 0.40 -5.64 10.30
N VAL A 365 -0.78 -5.06 10.12
CA VAL A 365 -1.95 -5.30 10.99
C VAL A 365 -2.47 -6.74 10.85
N GLY A 366 -2.34 -7.33 9.66
CA GLY A 366 -2.69 -8.73 9.41
C GLY A 366 -1.91 -9.73 10.27
N ALA A 367 -0.72 -9.37 10.74
CA ALA A 367 0.05 -10.18 11.68
C ALA A 367 -0.66 -10.37 13.04
N ALA A 368 -1.62 -9.53 13.39
CA ALA A 368 -2.49 -9.69 14.58
C ALA A 368 -3.69 -10.61 14.34
N ASN A 369 -3.85 -11.22 13.16
CA ASN A 369 -4.96 -12.12 12.84
C ASN A 369 -5.05 -13.27 13.86
N ARG A 370 -6.28 -13.62 14.26
CA ARG A 370 -6.57 -14.63 15.30
C ARG A 370 -5.88 -15.97 15.01
N ALA A 371 -5.85 -16.40 13.74
CA ALA A 371 -5.28 -17.68 13.35
C ALA A 371 -3.76 -17.80 13.60
N ILE A 372 -3.04 -16.66 13.51
CA ILE A 372 -1.57 -16.61 13.65
C ILE A 372 -1.09 -15.80 14.86
N ARG A 373 -2.02 -15.26 15.66
CA ARG A 373 -1.68 -14.36 16.78
C ARG A 373 -0.77 -15.02 17.83
N HIS A 374 -0.95 -16.33 18.03
CA HIS A 374 -0.19 -17.12 19.00
C HIS A 374 1.16 -17.61 18.49
N LEU A 375 1.43 -17.49 17.18
CA LEU A 375 2.67 -17.98 16.59
C LEU A 375 3.81 -17.00 16.83
N THR A 376 5.01 -17.57 16.98
CA THR A 376 6.30 -16.87 17.00
C THR A 376 7.15 -17.35 15.83
N TYR A 377 8.12 -16.52 15.43
CA TYR A 377 8.95 -16.76 14.26
C TYR A 377 10.40 -16.46 14.59
N GLU A 378 11.32 -17.29 14.11
CA GLU A 378 12.76 -17.01 14.22
C GLU A 378 13.06 -15.73 13.44
N THR A 379 12.56 -15.60 12.20
CA THR A 379 12.73 -14.39 11.39
C THR A 379 11.40 -13.82 10.91
N VAL A 380 11.27 -12.49 11.04
CA VAL A 380 10.20 -11.68 10.45
C VAL A 380 10.81 -10.76 9.40
N PHE A 381 10.25 -10.76 8.20
CA PHE A 381 10.58 -9.85 7.12
C PHE A 381 9.51 -8.76 7.00
N ILE A 382 9.93 -7.50 6.82
CA ILE A 382 9.03 -6.37 6.56
C ILE A 382 9.51 -5.67 5.30
N ASP A 383 8.78 -5.83 4.20
CA ASP A 383 9.01 -5.06 2.98
C ASP A 383 8.31 -3.71 3.03
N GLU A 384 8.80 -2.75 2.25
CA GLU A 384 8.34 -1.35 2.25
C GLU A 384 8.32 -0.74 3.66
N ALA A 385 9.28 -1.12 4.52
CA ALA A 385 9.33 -0.69 5.91
C ALA A 385 9.52 0.83 6.07
N ALA A 386 10.11 1.49 5.07
CA ALA A 386 10.25 2.94 5.02
C ALA A 386 8.93 3.70 4.76
N GLN A 387 7.86 2.98 4.38
CA GLN A 387 6.52 3.54 4.15
C GLN A 387 5.55 3.19 5.28
N ALA A 388 6.02 2.48 6.29
CA ALA A 388 5.21 2.03 7.41
C ALA A 388 5.37 2.95 8.61
N LEU A 389 4.26 3.31 9.25
CA LEU A 389 4.31 3.92 10.57
C LEU A 389 5.05 2.99 11.54
N GLU A 390 5.95 3.53 12.35
CA GLU A 390 6.70 2.76 13.35
C GLU A 390 5.79 1.86 14.21
N PRO A 391 4.66 2.35 14.77
CA PRO A 391 3.74 1.51 15.55
C PRO A 391 3.23 0.28 14.78
N GLY A 392 3.05 0.39 13.47
CA GLY A 392 2.64 -0.71 12.62
C GLY A 392 3.69 -1.79 12.49
N CYS A 393 4.97 -1.40 12.37
CA CYS A 393 6.10 -2.34 12.30
C CYS A 393 6.24 -3.16 13.59
N TRP A 394 5.93 -2.58 14.74
CA TRP A 394 6.03 -3.30 16.01
C TRP A 394 5.05 -4.48 16.11
N ILE A 395 3.92 -4.49 15.38
CA ILE A 395 2.95 -5.60 15.44
C ILE A 395 3.61 -6.94 15.09
N PRO A 396 4.21 -7.13 13.90
CA PRO A 396 4.90 -8.38 13.57
C PRO A 396 6.21 -8.56 14.38
N ILE A 397 6.93 -7.49 14.72
CA ILE A 397 8.20 -7.55 15.47
C ILE A 397 8.00 -8.14 16.88
N THR A 398 6.85 -7.93 17.52
CA THR A 398 6.55 -8.55 18.84
C THR A 398 6.52 -10.07 18.81
N LYS A 399 6.66 -10.70 17.65
CA LYS A 399 6.63 -12.15 17.43
C LYS A 399 7.94 -12.70 16.88
N ALA A 400 8.96 -11.86 16.75
CA ALA A 400 10.21 -12.17 16.07
C ALA A 400 11.36 -12.42 17.05
N GLU A 401 12.24 -13.37 16.69
CA GLU A 401 13.57 -13.49 17.28
C GLU A 401 14.59 -12.63 16.51
N ARG A 402 14.38 -12.40 15.21
CA ARG A 402 15.19 -11.61 14.29
C ARG A 402 14.32 -10.87 13.29
N VAL A 403 14.76 -9.68 12.87
CA VAL A 403 14.00 -8.81 11.96
C VAL A 403 14.83 -8.47 10.72
N VAL A 404 14.21 -8.59 9.55
CA VAL A 404 14.77 -8.10 8.29
C VAL A 404 13.84 -7.02 7.74
N LEU A 405 14.37 -5.80 7.60
CA LEU A 405 13.66 -4.69 7.01
C LEU A 405 14.12 -4.47 5.57
N ALA A 406 13.20 -4.33 4.65
CA ALA A 406 13.48 -3.92 3.28
C ALA A 406 12.71 -2.65 2.95
N GLY A 407 13.33 -1.72 2.23
CA GLY A 407 12.70 -0.45 1.91
C GLY A 407 13.66 0.57 1.33
N ASP A 408 13.15 1.79 1.19
CA ASP A 408 13.93 2.94 0.74
C ASP A 408 13.38 4.22 1.39
N HIS A 409 14.13 4.78 2.33
CA HIS A 409 13.75 5.99 3.06
C HIS A 409 13.89 7.29 2.24
N CYS A 410 14.53 7.21 1.08
CA CYS A 410 14.61 8.31 0.12
C CYS A 410 13.39 8.37 -0.82
N GLN A 411 12.45 7.43 -0.68
CA GLN A 411 11.15 7.44 -1.33
C GLN A 411 10.04 7.93 -0.38
N LEU A 412 8.77 7.68 -0.74
CA LEU A 412 7.63 8.21 0.02
C LEU A 412 7.64 7.74 1.49
N PRO A 413 7.45 8.68 2.42
CA PRO A 413 7.22 8.36 3.82
C PRO A 413 5.81 7.80 4.03
N PRO A 414 5.49 7.27 5.23
CA PRO A 414 4.14 6.90 5.57
C PRO A 414 3.18 8.09 5.50
N THR A 415 1.93 7.82 5.09
CA THR A 415 0.88 8.83 5.08
C THR A 415 0.44 9.13 6.51
N VAL A 416 0.58 10.39 6.93
CA VAL A 416 0.13 10.93 8.21
C VAL A 416 -0.88 12.03 7.95
N LYS A 417 -2.08 11.91 8.51
CA LYS A 417 -3.20 12.85 8.33
C LYS A 417 -3.09 14.07 9.25
N SER A 418 -2.57 13.87 10.46
CA SER A 418 -2.32 14.94 11.42
C SER A 418 -1.02 15.67 11.08
N GLU A 419 -1.12 16.87 10.53
CA GLU A 419 0.07 17.71 10.27
C GLU A 419 0.88 17.97 11.55
N LYS A 420 0.18 18.11 12.69
CA LYS A 420 0.82 18.28 13.99
C LYS A 420 1.63 17.05 14.39
N ALA A 421 1.09 15.85 14.23
CA ALA A 421 1.82 14.63 14.51
C ALA A 421 2.98 14.42 13.54
N ALA A 422 2.78 14.75 12.26
CA ALA A 422 3.82 14.69 11.23
C ALA A 422 5.00 15.63 11.55
N ALA A 423 4.72 16.88 11.90
CA ALA A 423 5.75 17.87 12.26
C ALA A 423 6.51 17.50 13.54
N GLN A 424 5.90 16.72 14.44
CA GLN A 424 6.52 16.24 15.68
C GLN A 424 7.25 14.90 15.53
N GLY A 425 7.35 14.35 14.31
CA GLY A 425 8.18 13.20 13.98
C GLY A 425 7.44 11.88 13.74
N LEU A 426 6.10 11.83 13.64
CA LEU A 426 5.38 10.59 13.34
C LEU A 426 5.71 10.03 11.94
N ARG A 427 6.25 10.85 11.04
CA ARG A 427 6.71 10.43 9.71
C ARG A 427 8.05 9.69 9.73
N GLU A 428 8.83 9.84 10.80
CA GLU A 428 10.09 9.12 10.97
C GLU A 428 9.80 7.64 11.21
N THR A 429 10.27 6.80 10.31
CA THR A 429 9.99 5.36 10.35
C THR A 429 11.01 4.60 11.20
N LEU A 430 10.62 3.40 11.66
CA LEU A 430 11.56 2.51 12.34
C LEU A 430 12.75 2.14 11.42
N PHE A 431 12.51 2.03 10.11
CA PHE A 431 13.54 1.82 9.10
C PHE A 431 14.56 2.97 9.09
N GLU A 432 14.09 4.24 9.03
CA GLU A 432 14.93 5.43 9.06
C GLU A 432 15.77 5.51 10.34
N LYS A 433 15.14 5.30 11.49
CA LYS A 433 15.83 5.27 12.78
C LYS A 433 16.94 4.22 12.81
N CYS A 434 16.61 3.00 12.42
CA CYS A 434 17.56 1.88 12.46
C CYS A 434 18.73 2.08 11.50
N ILE A 435 18.49 2.45 10.22
CA ILE A 435 19.56 2.63 9.25
C ILE A 435 20.51 3.79 9.62
N THR A 436 19.97 4.86 10.23
CA THR A 436 20.74 6.01 10.66
C THR A 436 21.57 5.71 11.90
N ARG A 437 20.98 5.04 12.89
CA ARG A 437 21.62 4.75 14.18
C ARG A 437 22.54 3.52 14.14
N GLN A 438 22.27 2.59 13.23
CA GLN A 438 22.95 1.29 13.09
C GLN A 438 23.37 1.04 11.62
N PRO A 439 24.22 1.88 11.01
CA PRO A 439 24.55 1.78 9.58
C PRO A 439 25.15 0.42 9.18
N ALA A 440 25.82 -0.28 10.13
CA ALA A 440 26.37 -1.62 9.91
C ALA A 440 25.28 -2.67 9.58
N THR A 441 24.03 -2.44 9.98
CA THR A 441 22.90 -3.36 9.71
C THR A 441 22.40 -3.29 8.28
N ALA A 442 22.83 -2.30 7.48
CA ALA A 442 22.30 -2.03 6.17
C ALA A 442 23.25 -2.35 5.03
N ARG A 443 22.69 -2.83 3.92
CA ARG A 443 23.37 -2.88 2.61
C ARG A 443 22.50 -2.24 1.57
N MET A 444 23.04 -1.23 0.88
CA MET A 444 22.40 -0.60 -0.26
C MET A 444 22.63 -1.42 -1.51
N LEU A 445 21.57 -1.61 -2.30
CA LEU A 445 21.66 -2.16 -3.65
C LEU A 445 22.09 -1.04 -4.60
N GLU A 446 23.15 -1.26 -5.37
CA GLU A 446 23.81 -0.18 -6.11
C GLU A 446 23.54 -0.22 -7.63
N VAL A 447 23.21 -1.39 -8.18
CA VAL A 447 22.94 -1.53 -9.61
C VAL A 447 21.44 -1.52 -9.87
N GLN A 448 20.97 -0.56 -10.68
CA GLN A 448 19.57 -0.46 -11.08
C GLN A 448 19.35 -0.94 -12.52
N TYR A 449 18.18 -1.51 -12.79
CA TYR A 449 17.79 -2.20 -14.03
C TYR A 449 16.55 -1.58 -14.70
N ARG A 450 16.25 -0.33 -14.39
CA ARG A 450 15.02 0.34 -14.83
C ARG A 450 15.28 1.52 -15.75
N MET A 451 16.08 2.46 -15.30
CA MET A 451 16.16 3.81 -15.85
C MET A 451 17.36 3.99 -16.77
N HIS A 452 17.19 4.83 -17.79
CA HIS A 452 18.31 5.45 -18.48
C HIS A 452 19.26 6.16 -17.51
N GLU A 453 20.55 6.21 -17.81
CA GLU A 453 21.57 6.79 -16.92
C GLU A 453 21.28 8.25 -16.57
N ASP A 454 20.86 9.08 -17.52
CA ASP A 454 20.57 10.50 -17.29
C ASP A 454 19.33 10.71 -16.42
N ILE A 455 18.34 9.82 -16.46
CA ILE A 455 17.19 9.88 -15.54
C ILE A 455 17.65 9.53 -14.13
N MET A 456 18.50 8.53 -13.97
CA MET A 456 18.96 8.02 -12.68
C MET A 456 19.97 8.96 -11.99
N ARG A 457 20.88 9.61 -12.77
CA ARG A 457 22.06 10.30 -12.21
C ARG A 457 21.70 11.37 -11.18
N PHE A 458 20.76 12.24 -11.50
CA PHE A 458 20.34 13.27 -10.55
C PHE A 458 19.82 12.68 -9.24
N SER A 459 18.95 11.66 -9.30
CA SER A 459 18.49 10.96 -8.11
C SER A 459 19.62 10.26 -7.36
N SER A 460 20.60 9.68 -8.06
CA SER A 460 21.77 9.05 -7.45
C SER A 460 22.58 10.05 -6.62
N ASP A 461 22.83 11.23 -7.16
CA ASP A 461 23.64 12.26 -6.51
C ASP A 461 22.91 12.86 -5.32
N GLN A 462 21.62 13.18 -5.47
CA GLN A 462 20.83 13.83 -4.43
C GLN A 462 20.47 12.93 -3.25
N PHE A 463 20.20 11.67 -3.49
CA PHE A 463 19.61 10.77 -2.48
C PHE A 463 20.49 9.59 -2.09
N TYR A 464 21.39 9.15 -2.98
CA TYR A 464 22.12 7.90 -2.79
C TYR A 464 23.66 8.07 -2.78
N GLY A 465 24.11 9.33 -2.64
CA GLY A 465 25.53 9.65 -2.54
C GLY A 465 26.34 9.27 -3.78
N GLY A 466 25.74 9.34 -4.96
CA GLY A 466 26.38 9.02 -6.25
C GLY A 466 26.71 7.54 -6.45
N ARG A 467 26.19 6.63 -5.60
CA ARG A 467 26.55 5.20 -5.64
C ARG A 467 25.66 4.35 -6.53
N LEU A 468 24.51 4.89 -6.98
CA LEU A 468 23.61 4.16 -7.87
C LEU A 468 24.17 4.13 -9.27
N VAL A 469 24.22 2.95 -9.89
CA VAL A 469 24.80 2.71 -11.22
C VAL A 469 23.76 2.02 -12.11
N ALA A 470 23.63 2.48 -13.36
CA ALA A 470 22.76 1.84 -14.33
C ALA A 470 23.43 0.57 -14.92
N ASP A 471 22.68 -0.53 -14.96
CA ASP A 471 23.11 -1.74 -15.69
C ASP A 471 23.25 -1.44 -17.18
N GLU A 472 24.20 -2.09 -17.86
CA GLU A 472 24.51 -1.86 -19.27
C GLU A 472 23.28 -2.03 -20.20
N ARG A 473 22.32 -2.87 -19.82
CA ARG A 473 21.09 -3.12 -20.59
C ARG A 473 20.13 -1.94 -20.62
N VAL A 474 20.17 -1.05 -19.61
CA VAL A 474 19.27 0.09 -19.47
C VAL A 474 20.00 1.43 -19.54
N ARG A 475 21.32 1.41 -19.43
CA ARG A 475 22.16 2.60 -19.33
C ARG A 475 21.89 3.63 -20.44
N ARG A 476 21.65 3.14 -21.66
CA ARG A 476 21.37 3.94 -22.87
C ARG A 476 20.03 3.61 -23.51
N ALA A 477 19.11 3.01 -22.74
CA ALA A 477 17.79 2.64 -23.24
C ALA A 477 16.86 3.85 -23.23
N ASP A 478 16.90 4.66 -24.28
CA ASP A 478 15.97 5.74 -24.58
C ASP A 478 14.80 5.26 -25.46
N LEU A 479 14.00 6.17 -25.99
CA LEU A 479 12.88 5.84 -26.89
C LEU A 479 13.37 5.34 -28.26
N HIS A 480 14.59 5.68 -28.65
CA HIS A 480 15.18 5.39 -29.93
C HIS A 480 16.20 4.24 -29.88
N ALA A 481 16.35 3.53 -28.78
CA ALA A 481 17.35 2.50 -28.53
C ALA A 481 17.36 1.34 -29.55
N PHE A 482 16.41 1.30 -30.48
CA PHE A 482 16.30 0.30 -31.54
C PHE A 482 16.88 0.74 -32.90
N ASP A 483 17.21 2.03 -33.06
CA ASP A 483 17.87 2.50 -34.29
C ASP A 483 19.10 3.39 -34.00
N LEU A 484 20.28 2.81 -34.16
CA LEU A 484 21.58 3.46 -33.95
C LEU A 484 21.90 4.59 -34.97
N ARG A 485 21.03 4.86 -35.95
CA ARG A 485 21.29 5.80 -37.07
C ARG A 485 20.95 7.26 -36.73
N PHE A 486 20.21 7.51 -35.66
CA PHE A 486 19.84 8.85 -35.25
C PHE A 486 20.32 9.12 -33.82
N ALA A 487 21.09 10.19 -33.63
CA ALA A 487 21.34 10.76 -32.30
C ALA A 487 20.06 11.49 -31.86
N PRO A 488 19.40 11.05 -30.80
CA PRO A 488 18.12 11.62 -30.44
C PRO A 488 18.29 13.01 -29.85
N GLU A 489 17.70 13.99 -30.44
CA GLU A 489 17.25 15.17 -29.74
C GLU A 489 15.72 15.14 -29.66
N PRO A 490 15.15 15.17 -28.47
CA PRO A 490 15.77 15.32 -27.14
C PRO A 490 16.10 13.97 -26.49
N GLY A 491 17.20 13.95 -25.69
CA GLY A 491 17.65 12.78 -24.91
C GLY A 491 16.63 12.21 -23.94
N ALA A 492 17.06 11.31 -23.06
CA ALA A 492 16.19 10.63 -22.10
C ALA A 492 15.52 11.58 -21.08
N VAL A 493 16.10 12.76 -20.83
CA VAL A 493 15.53 13.81 -19.98
C VAL A 493 15.22 15.03 -20.82
N GLU A 494 14.12 15.72 -20.55
CA GLU A 494 13.75 17.00 -21.15
C GLU A 494 13.00 17.84 -20.10
N PHE A 495 13.51 19.02 -19.82
CA PHE A 495 12.86 20.01 -18.96
C PHE A 495 12.51 21.24 -19.77
N ILE A 496 11.23 21.61 -19.78
CA ILE A 496 10.74 22.81 -20.46
C ILE A 496 10.42 23.86 -19.41
N ASP A 497 11.26 24.89 -19.38
CA ASP A 497 11.10 26.01 -18.46
C ASP A 497 10.01 26.98 -18.96
N THR A 498 9.03 27.25 -18.10
CA THR A 498 7.92 28.19 -18.33
C THR A 498 8.14 29.56 -17.71
N ALA A 499 9.32 29.83 -17.13
CA ALA A 499 9.65 31.09 -16.54
C ALA A 499 9.56 32.24 -17.57
N GLY A 500 8.87 33.31 -17.20
CA GLY A 500 8.71 34.50 -18.04
C GLY A 500 7.65 34.37 -19.16
N CYS A 501 6.99 33.21 -19.31
CA CYS A 501 5.91 33.01 -20.30
C CYS A 501 4.55 33.55 -19.86
N GLY A 502 4.41 34.01 -18.62
CA GLY A 502 3.16 34.50 -18.07
C GLY A 502 2.19 33.38 -17.65
N PHE A 503 2.63 32.14 -17.65
CA PHE A 503 1.84 31.00 -17.17
C PHE A 503 1.73 31.10 -15.65
N SER A 504 0.52 31.33 -15.14
CA SER A 504 0.29 31.53 -13.71
C SER A 504 -0.60 30.44 -13.12
N GLU A 505 -0.27 30.02 -11.91
CA GLU A 505 -1.12 29.07 -11.20
C GLU A 505 -2.45 29.71 -10.80
N LEU A 506 -3.53 28.94 -10.92
CA LEU A 506 -4.89 29.32 -10.55
C LEU A 506 -5.28 28.57 -9.27
N GLY A 507 -5.60 29.34 -8.22
CA GLY A 507 -6.15 28.78 -6.98
C GLY A 507 -7.61 28.38 -7.15
N ILE A 508 -8.02 27.31 -6.47
CA ILE A 508 -9.42 26.89 -6.40
C ILE A 508 -10.03 27.41 -5.10
N LEU A 509 -11.22 28.03 -5.20
CA LEU A 509 -11.95 28.54 -4.06
C LEU A 509 -12.16 27.44 -3.00
N ASP A 510 -11.84 27.73 -1.74
CA ASP A 510 -11.96 26.81 -0.59
C ASP A 510 -11.13 25.52 -0.69
N SER A 511 -10.05 25.51 -1.50
CA SER A 511 -9.16 24.35 -1.65
C SER A 511 -7.68 24.78 -1.69
N PRO A 512 -6.76 24.04 -1.06
CA PRO A 512 -5.33 24.26 -1.23
C PRO A 512 -4.79 23.78 -2.58
N SER A 513 -5.66 23.27 -3.45
CA SER A 513 -5.30 22.74 -4.77
C SER A 513 -5.19 23.85 -5.80
N VAL A 514 -4.17 23.80 -6.62
CA VAL A 514 -3.90 24.75 -7.70
C VAL A 514 -3.82 24.03 -9.06
N ALA A 515 -4.06 24.78 -10.13
CA ALA A 515 -3.87 24.33 -11.50
C ALA A 515 -3.11 25.37 -12.30
N ASN A 516 -2.35 24.96 -13.30
CA ASN A 516 -1.69 25.80 -14.29
C ASN A 516 -2.05 25.25 -15.68
N PRO A 517 -3.14 25.76 -16.28
CA PRO A 517 -3.66 25.24 -17.54
C PRO A 517 -2.66 25.34 -18.70
N GLU A 518 -1.99 26.47 -18.81
CA GLU A 518 -1.04 26.73 -19.90
C GLU A 518 0.17 25.79 -19.83
N GLU A 519 0.68 25.52 -18.62
CA GLU A 519 1.77 24.57 -18.40
C GLU A 519 1.33 23.14 -18.74
N ALA A 520 0.06 22.77 -18.37
CA ALA A 520 -0.51 21.46 -18.70
C ALA A 520 -0.66 21.28 -20.22
N ASP A 521 -1.18 22.29 -20.91
CA ASP A 521 -1.38 22.25 -22.36
C ASP A 521 -0.04 22.15 -23.11
N LEU A 522 1.00 22.84 -22.64
CA LEU A 522 2.35 22.73 -23.17
C LEU A 522 2.90 21.28 -23.01
N LEU A 523 2.74 20.70 -21.82
CA LEU A 523 3.17 19.32 -21.56
C LEU A 523 2.48 18.33 -22.50
N LEU A 524 1.16 18.44 -22.66
CA LEU A 524 0.37 17.54 -23.50
C LEU A 524 0.73 17.69 -24.99
N ARG A 525 0.90 18.92 -25.49
CA ARG A 525 1.36 19.17 -26.87
C ARG A 525 2.72 18.50 -27.11
N ARG A 526 3.69 18.75 -26.22
CA ARG A 526 5.02 18.16 -26.36
C ARG A 526 4.98 16.63 -26.29
N LEU A 527 4.15 16.07 -25.44
CA LEU A 527 3.97 14.61 -25.37
C LEU A 527 3.40 14.04 -26.68
N VAL A 528 2.42 14.70 -27.31
CA VAL A 528 1.86 14.29 -28.60
C VAL A 528 2.94 14.35 -29.70
N GLU A 529 3.76 15.40 -29.76
CA GLU A 529 4.86 15.52 -30.72
C GLU A 529 5.86 14.35 -30.57
N LEU A 530 6.28 14.06 -29.33
CA LEU A 530 7.17 12.93 -29.05
C LEU A 530 6.59 11.59 -29.51
N LEU A 531 5.28 11.40 -29.36
CA LEU A 531 4.60 10.19 -29.81
C LEU A 531 4.47 10.12 -31.33
N GLN A 532 4.25 11.25 -31.99
CA GLN A 532 4.20 11.33 -33.45
C GLN A 532 5.58 11.05 -34.06
N ASP A 533 6.65 11.56 -33.48
CA ASP A 533 8.01 11.29 -33.91
C ASP A 533 8.36 9.80 -33.71
N TYR A 534 8.00 9.21 -32.59
CA TYR A 534 8.20 7.78 -32.33
C TYR A 534 7.48 6.89 -33.37
N HIS A 535 6.26 7.26 -33.79
CA HIS A 535 5.49 6.50 -34.77
C HIS A 535 5.95 6.70 -36.22
N ARG A 536 6.59 7.83 -36.54
CA ARG A 536 7.11 8.10 -37.90
C ARG A 536 8.31 7.21 -38.29
N GLU A 537 9.03 6.69 -37.32
CA GLU A 537 10.25 5.89 -37.53
C GLU A 537 9.97 4.42 -37.90
N ASP A 538 8.73 4.10 -38.31
CA ASP A 538 8.27 2.86 -38.98
C ASP A 538 8.84 1.56 -38.39
N HIS A 539 8.61 1.37 -37.11
CA HIS A 539 8.90 0.10 -36.49
C HIS A 539 7.57 -0.55 -36.04
N GLU A 540 7.51 -1.86 -35.99
CA GLU A 540 6.52 -2.60 -35.20
C GLU A 540 6.63 -2.13 -33.72
N ALA A 541 6.20 -0.90 -33.51
CA ALA A 541 6.41 -0.14 -32.29
C ALA A 541 5.77 -0.91 -31.13
N GLN A 542 6.62 -1.37 -30.23
CA GLN A 542 6.11 -1.95 -28.98
C GLN A 542 5.23 -0.90 -28.28
N PRO A 543 4.07 -1.31 -27.77
CA PRO A 543 3.15 -0.37 -27.13
C PRO A 543 3.86 0.31 -25.93
N LEU A 544 3.99 1.63 -25.99
CA LEU A 544 4.58 2.43 -24.92
C LEU A 544 3.60 2.56 -23.74
N SER A 545 4.14 2.47 -22.53
CA SER A 545 3.43 2.78 -21.30
C SER A 545 3.76 4.21 -20.85
N ILE A 546 2.71 5.04 -20.61
CA ILE A 546 2.85 6.47 -20.34
C ILE A 546 2.21 6.82 -18.98
N GLY A 547 2.90 7.63 -18.20
CA GLY A 547 2.38 8.21 -16.97
C GLY A 547 2.43 9.73 -17.01
N ILE A 548 1.31 10.41 -16.73
CA ILE A 548 1.28 11.85 -16.53
C ILE A 548 1.09 12.11 -15.03
N ILE A 549 2.00 12.86 -14.46
CA ILE A 549 2.06 13.14 -13.01
C ILE A 549 1.89 14.62 -12.75
N ALA A 550 1.02 14.96 -11.79
CA ALA A 550 0.92 16.30 -11.25
C ALA A 550 0.80 16.26 -9.72
N PRO A 551 1.31 17.29 -9.00
CA PRO A 551 1.25 17.32 -7.54
C PRO A 551 -0.13 17.67 -6.99
N TYR A 552 -1.00 18.28 -7.78
CA TYR A 552 -2.29 18.83 -7.36
C TYR A 552 -3.47 18.18 -8.08
N ARG A 553 -4.52 17.89 -7.32
CA ARG A 553 -5.74 17.26 -7.88
C ARG A 553 -6.44 18.14 -8.93
N ALA A 554 -6.39 19.46 -8.78
CA ALA A 554 -6.94 20.38 -9.76
C ALA A 554 -6.24 20.24 -11.12
N GLN A 555 -4.91 20.18 -11.12
CA GLN A 555 -4.13 19.96 -12.32
C GLN A 555 -4.43 18.59 -12.96
N ILE A 556 -4.59 17.55 -12.14
CA ILE A 556 -4.95 16.22 -12.62
C ILE A 556 -6.33 16.21 -13.29
N ASN A 557 -7.31 16.91 -12.73
CA ASN A 557 -8.64 17.00 -13.33
C ASN A 557 -8.58 17.74 -14.66
N TYR A 558 -7.87 18.87 -14.72
CA TYR A 558 -7.66 19.60 -15.96
C TYR A 558 -6.98 18.73 -17.03
N LEU A 559 -5.89 18.02 -16.67
CA LEU A 559 -5.20 17.12 -17.59
C LEU A 559 -6.12 16.00 -18.11
N LYS A 560 -7.00 15.45 -17.29
CA LYS A 560 -7.96 14.42 -17.71
C LYS A 560 -8.95 14.98 -18.74
N ASP A 561 -9.52 16.15 -18.44
CA ASP A 561 -10.48 16.80 -19.34
C ASP A 561 -9.82 17.11 -20.70
N ARG A 562 -8.56 17.59 -20.69
CA ARG A 562 -7.81 17.86 -21.93
C ARG A 562 -7.41 16.60 -22.70
N VAL A 563 -7.03 15.52 -22.01
CA VAL A 563 -6.70 14.24 -22.64
C VAL A 563 -7.92 13.65 -23.36
N ASP A 564 -9.12 13.82 -22.80
CA ASP A 564 -10.37 13.39 -23.45
C ASP A 564 -10.67 14.16 -24.75
N GLU A 565 -10.08 15.36 -24.94
CA GLU A 565 -10.20 16.18 -26.16
C GLU A 565 -9.13 15.90 -27.23
N ILE A 566 -8.05 15.19 -26.87
CA ILE A 566 -6.91 14.87 -27.78
C ILE A 566 -7.01 13.41 -28.23
N PRO A 567 -7.39 13.14 -29.50
CA PRO A 567 -7.71 11.79 -29.98
C PRO A 567 -6.60 10.77 -29.75
N GLU A 568 -5.33 11.15 -29.97
CA GLU A 568 -4.17 10.28 -29.80
C GLU A 568 -3.99 9.83 -28.35
N LEU A 569 -4.15 10.75 -27.40
CA LEU A 569 -4.01 10.45 -25.97
C LEU A 569 -5.22 9.70 -25.44
N LEU A 570 -6.43 10.02 -25.90
CA LEU A 570 -7.66 9.31 -25.58
C LEU A 570 -7.60 7.84 -26.02
N GLU A 571 -7.04 7.56 -27.20
CA GLU A 571 -6.85 6.20 -27.70
C GLU A 571 -5.90 5.41 -26.77
N LEU A 572 -4.78 6.01 -26.36
CA LEU A 572 -3.83 5.39 -25.44
C LEU A 572 -4.45 5.15 -24.04
N GLN A 573 -5.28 6.07 -23.57
CA GLN A 573 -6.01 5.91 -22.31
C GLN A 573 -7.02 4.75 -22.40
N ASN A 574 -7.77 4.64 -23.49
CA ASN A 574 -8.71 3.55 -23.72
C ASN A 574 -8.00 2.18 -23.82
N LYS A 575 -6.79 2.14 -24.36
CA LYS A 575 -5.93 0.96 -24.42
C LYS A 575 -5.21 0.67 -23.08
N ARG A 576 -5.42 1.49 -22.03
CA ARG A 576 -4.74 1.42 -20.73
C ARG A 576 -3.21 1.59 -20.81
N GLN A 577 -2.73 2.23 -21.85
CA GLN A 577 -1.33 2.56 -22.04
C GLN A 577 -0.96 3.91 -21.43
N LEU A 578 -1.93 4.81 -21.22
CA LEU A 578 -1.79 6.10 -20.56
C LEU A 578 -2.54 6.14 -19.25
N SER A 579 -1.89 6.65 -18.21
CA SER A 579 -2.47 6.87 -16.89
C SER A 579 -2.11 8.26 -16.36
N ILE A 580 -3.05 8.92 -15.65
CA ILE A 580 -2.89 10.27 -15.10
C ILE A 580 -3.16 10.22 -13.62
N GLY A 581 -2.25 10.76 -12.79
CA GLY A 581 -2.43 10.76 -11.35
C GLY A 581 -1.40 11.52 -10.56
N THR A 582 -1.50 11.44 -9.23
CA THR A 582 -0.47 11.95 -8.31
C THR A 582 0.72 11.00 -8.27
N VAL A 583 1.86 11.48 -7.75
CA VAL A 583 3.05 10.67 -7.51
C VAL A 583 2.72 9.40 -6.71
N ASP A 584 1.89 9.53 -5.67
CA ASP A 584 1.49 8.43 -4.80
C ASP A 584 0.77 7.29 -5.58
N SER A 585 0.02 7.65 -6.65
CA SER A 585 -0.68 6.66 -7.48
C SER A 585 0.24 5.85 -8.40
N PHE A 586 1.46 6.34 -8.65
CA PHE A 586 2.49 5.66 -9.43
C PHE A 586 3.49 4.88 -8.57
N GLN A 587 3.31 4.84 -7.27
CA GLN A 587 4.20 4.12 -6.39
C GLN A 587 4.21 2.61 -6.71
N GLY A 588 5.40 2.02 -6.77
CA GLY A 588 5.58 0.61 -7.16
C GLY A 588 5.41 0.34 -8.67
N GLN A 589 5.01 1.34 -9.45
CA GLN A 589 4.83 1.22 -10.89
C GLN A 589 6.03 1.81 -11.65
N GLU A 590 6.13 1.50 -12.94
CA GLU A 590 7.09 2.10 -13.86
C GLU A 590 6.43 2.30 -15.23
N ARG A 591 6.91 3.25 -16.00
CA ARG A 591 6.43 3.58 -17.34
C ARG A 591 7.61 3.86 -18.27
N ASP A 592 7.42 3.64 -19.56
CA ASP A 592 8.43 3.97 -20.56
C ASP A 592 8.63 5.49 -20.62
N ILE A 593 7.52 6.24 -20.58
CA ILE A 593 7.50 7.71 -20.53
C ILE A 593 6.82 8.17 -19.25
N ILE A 594 7.46 9.08 -18.52
CA ILE A 594 6.85 9.86 -17.47
C ILE A 594 6.87 11.34 -17.85
N ALA A 595 5.70 11.95 -17.87
CA ALA A 595 5.50 13.38 -18.07
C ALA A 595 5.04 14.04 -16.76
N ILE A 596 5.78 15.03 -16.25
CA ILE A 596 5.50 15.69 -14.97
C ILE A 596 5.25 17.17 -15.20
N THR A 597 4.10 17.70 -14.78
CA THR A 597 3.86 19.15 -14.65
C THR A 597 4.05 19.56 -13.20
N LEU A 598 4.91 20.53 -12.95
CA LEU A 598 5.23 21.01 -11.59
C LEU A 598 4.18 22.01 -11.07
N THR A 599 3.40 22.61 -11.98
CA THR A 599 2.18 23.39 -11.70
C THR A 599 2.43 24.75 -11.03
N ARG A 600 3.46 24.85 -10.13
CA ARG A 600 3.70 26.03 -9.32
C ARG A 600 4.38 27.15 -10.13
N SER A 601 3.71 28.31 -10.18
CA SER A 601 4.22 29.54 -10.77
C SER A 601 3.55 30.73 -10.09
N ASN A 602 4.26 31.40 -9.18
CA ASN A 602 3.74 32.49 -8.38
C ASN A 602 4.83 33.49 -7.90
N ALA A 603 4.42 34.72 -7.67
CA ALA A 603 5.33 35.79 -7.24
C ALA A 603 5.93 35.60 -5.81
N ALA A 604 5.31 34.75 -5.00
CA ALA A 604 5.79 34.45 -3.64
C ALA A 604 6.89 33.39 -3.61
N SER A 605 7.21 32.80 -4.75
CA SER A 605 8.16 31.66 -4.86
C SER A 605 7.79 30.49 -3.91
N ASP A 606 6.47 30.32 -3.66
CA ASP A 606 5.96 29.23 -2.83
C ASP A 606 5.80 27.98 -3.67
N ILE A 607 6.53 26.92 -3.32
CA ILE A 607 6.51 25.63 -4.03
C ILE A 607 5.49 24.63 -3.47
N GLY A 608 4.84 24.94 -2.35
CA GLY A 608 3.80 24.10 -1.75
C GLY A 608 4.19 22.65 -1.55
N PHE A 609 3.39 21.70 -2.12
CA PHE A 609 3.64 20.25 -2.00
C PHE A 609 4.96 19.76 -2.62
N LEU A 610 5.58 20.55 -3.50
CA LEU A 610 6.87 20.23 -4.08
C LEU A 610 8.02 20.31 -3.06
N ALA A 611 7.78 20.90 -1.87
CA ALA A 611 8.77 20.94 -0.78
C ALA A 611 9.15 19.51 -0.27
N ASP A 612 8.29 18.53 -0.44
CA ASP A 612 8.65 17.12 -0.17
C ASP A 612 9.39 16.53 -1.38
N ILE A 613 10.70 16.73 -1.41
CA ILE A 613 11.58 16.32 -2.52
C ILE A 613 11.58 14.78 -2.73
N ARG A 614 11.23 13.97 -1.73
CA ARG A 614 11.13 12.53 -1.87
C ARG A 614 10.01 12.14 -2.85
N ARG A 615 8.93 12.93 -2.91
CA ARG A 615 7.88 12.76 -3.93
C ARG A 615 8.43 12.96 -5.32
N MET A 616 9.28 13.98 -5.52
CA MET A 616 9.90 14.21 -6.82
C MET A 616 10.85 13.07 -7.19
N ASN A 617 11.67 12.61 -6.24
CA ASN A 617 12.51 11.42 -6.44
C ASN A 617 11.68 10.22 -6.92
N VAL A 618 10.53 9.96 -6.28
CA VAL A 618 9.63 8.88 -6.71
C VAL A 618 9.06 9.15 -8.10
N GLY A 619 8.56 10.35 -8.38
CA GLY A 619 7.98 10.70 -9.70
C GLY A 619 8.96 10.51 -10.84
N MET A 620 10.15 11.09 -10.73
CA MET A 620 11.20 11.01 -11.75
C MET A 620 11.66 9.56 -11.99
N THR A 621 11.86 8.79 -10.92
CA THR A 621 12.36 7.41 -10.99
C THR A 621 11.32 6.38 -11.43
N ARG A 622 10.11 6.82 -11.80
CA ARG A 622 9.11 5.96 -12.51
C ARG A 622 9.41 5.84 -13.99
N ALA A 623 10.16 6.78 -14.57
CA ALA A 623 10.54 6.77 -15.97
C ALA A 623 11.60 5.71 -16.27
N ARG A 624 11.39 4.95 -17.35
CA ARG A 624 12.37 3.98 -17.84
C ARG A 624 13.27 4.60 -18.92
N ARG A 625 12.65 5.27 -19.90
CA ARG A 625 13.29 5.71 -21.15
C ARG A 625 13.22 7.21 -21.38
N LYS A 626 12.11 7.85 -20.97
CA LYS A 626 11.91 9.30 -21.16
C LYS A 626 11.28 9.93 -19.91
N LEU A 627 11.91 10.98 -19.44
CA LEU A 627 11.39 11.90 -18.42
C LEU A 627 11.19 13.26 -19.08
N LEU A 628 9.92 13.68 -19.24
CA LEU A 628 9.52 14.99 -19.71
C LEU A 628 8.99 15.79 -18.52
N MET A 629 9.52 16.99 -18.28
CA MET A 629 9.05 17.84 -17.20
C MET A 629 8.80 19.27 -17.67
N THR A 630 7.73 19.89 -17.13
CA THR A 630 7.42 21.32 -17.32
C THR A 630 7.34 22.03 -15.98
N GLY A 631 7.80 23.27 -15.90
CA GLY A 631 7.71 24.07 -14.67
C GLY A 631 8.39 25.42 -14.76
N ASP A 632 8.03 26.32 -13.87
CA ASP A 632 8.59 27.68 -13.75
C ASP A 632 9.86 27.67 -12.90
N SER A 633 11.04 27.74 -13.55
CA SER A 633 12.33 27.72 -12.87
C SER A 633 12.50 28.90 -11.89
N ALA A 634 11.85 30.03 -12.14
CA ALA A 634 11.93 31.22 -11.27
C ALA A 634 11.25 30.96 -9.91
N THR A 635 10.11 30.29 -9.89
CA THR A 635 9.43 29.85 -8.67
C THR A 635 10.19 28.70 -8.00
N LEU A 636 10.59 27.69 -8.77
CA LEU A 636 11.17 26.43 -8.29
C LEU A 636 12.55 26.60 -7.67
N SER A 637 13.40 27.51 -8.21
CA SER A 637 14.78 27.71 -7.74
C SER A 637 14.89 28.35 -6.35
N SER A 638 13.75 28.73 -5.74
CA SER A 638 13.71 29.07 -4.31
C SER A 638 14.14 27.89 -3.42
N ASN A 639 13.93 26.66 -3.88
CA ASN A 639 14.36 25.44 -3.21
C ASN A 639 15.68 24.92 -3.83
N ALA A 640 16.62 24.53 -2.98
CA ALA A 640 17.95 24.08 -3.40
C ALA A 640 17.90 22.86 -4.34
N PHE A 641 17.03 21.89 -4.06
CA PHE A 641 16.87 20.67 -4.88
C PHE A 641 16.46 21.00 -6.32
N TYR A 642 15.47 21.87 -6.52
CA TYR A 642 15.03 22.24 -7.87
C TYR A 642 16.02 23.11 -8.60
N ARG A 643 16.73 23.99 -7.88
CA ARG A 643 17.83 24.76 -8.46
C ARG A 643 18.94 23.84 -8.98
N GLU A 644 19.32 22.82 -8.22
CA GLU A 644 20.30 21.83 -8.65
C GLU A 644 19.77 20.97 -9.79
N PHE A 645 18.46 20.69 -9.84
CA PHE A 645 17.84 20.01 -10.96
C PHE A 645 17.91 20.84 -12.25
N VAL A 646 17.61 22.13 -12.18
CA VAL A 646 17.75 23.04 -13.35
C VAL A 646 19.19 23.07 -13.83
N ASN A 647 20.17 23.24 -12.96
CA ASN A 647 21.58 23.18 -13.33
C ASN A 647 21.95 21.84 -13.98
N TYR A 648 21.47 20.74 -13.42
CA TYR A 648 21.71 19.41 -13.95
C TYR A 648 21.20 19.25 -15.40
N VAL A 649 19.97 19.68 -15.68
CA VAL A 649 19.40 19.57 -17.04
C VAL A 649 20.06 20.51 -18.03
N GLU A 650 20.58 21.67 -17.58
CA GLU A 650 21.44 22.53 -18.39
C GLU A 650 22.76 21.83 -18.75
N ASP A 651 23.43 21.24 -17.76
CA ASP A 651 24.72 20.56 -17.92
C ASP A 651 24.66 19.39 -18.90
N ILE A 652 23.53 18.65 -18.96
CA ILE A 652 23.35 17.53 -19.88
C ILE A 652 22.68 17.94 -21.22
N GLY A 653 22.43 19.24 -21.45
CA GLY A 653 21.79 19.75 -22.66
C GLY A 653 20.30 19.37 -22.79
N ALA A 654 19.63 19.11 -21.68
CA ALA A 654 18.22 18.70 -21.59
C ALA A 654 17.26 19.86 -21.25
N TYR A 655 17.79 21.08 -21.08
CA TYR A 655 17.02 22.27 -20.81
C TYR A 655 16.48 22.87 -22.11
N ARG A 656 15.18 23.21 -22.09
CA ARG A 656 14.47 23.92 -23.14
C ARG A 656 13.67 25.06 -22.54
N THR A 657 13.34 26.07 -23.34
CA THR A 657 12.44 27.14 -22.95
C THR A 657 11.06 26.96 -23.60
N ALA A 658 10.01 27.32 -22.89
CA ALA A 658 8.65 27.26 -23.45
C ALA A 658 8.47 28.19 -24.67
N TRP A 659 9.36 29.19 -24.83
CA TRP A 659 9.40 30.06 -26.00
C TRP A 659 9.69 29.32 -27.31
N GLU A 660 10.42 28.20 -27.24
CA GLU A 660 10.72 27.36 -28.41
C GLU A 660 9.48 26.64 -28.96
N PHE A 661 8.41 26.60 -28.19
CA PHE A 661 7.15 25.90 -28.50
C PHE A 661 5.95 26.83 -28.71
N GLN A 662 6.15 28.17 -28.79
CA GLN A 662 5.05 29.14 -28.93
C GLN A 662 4.51 29.23 -30.36
N ASP A 663 5.25 28.83 -31.36
CA ASP A 663 4.86 28.88 -32.76
C ASP A 663 4.24 27.53 -33.26
N LEU A 664 3.92 26.63 -32.36
CA LEU A 664 3.38 25.29 -32.67
C LEU A 664 1.89 25.18 -32.33
#